data_a72f844953c28d90b882877a440b67ba
#
_entry.id   a72f844953c28d90b882877a440b67ba
#
_cell.length_a   1.000
_cell.length_b   1.000
_cell.length_c   1.000
_cell.angle_alpha   90.00
_cell.angle_beta   90.00
_cell.angle_gamma   90.00
#
_symmetry.space_group_name_H-M   'P 1'
#
loop_
_entity.id
_entity.type
_entity.pdbx_description
1 polymer ?
#
loop_
_entity_poly.entity_id
_entity_poly.type
_entity_poly.pdbx_seq_one_letter_code
_entity_poly.pdbx_strand_id
1 'polypeptide(L)'
;MKLSSIPTIAPSPLGGGGPQPKLPHFVRDWFTMRGWTPRQHQIDVFVKAAQGRSVLLIAPTGGGKTLASFLPSLSELKDNGGQGLHTLYVSPLKALAVDIARNLEHPVREMGLDISVETRTGDTPPAKRQRQRHRPPDILITTPEQVALLISMAEAPRLLGTLRRVIIDELHALAASKRGALLSLGLARLQTLAPDHRRIGLSATVADVNALRAWIEPQSDDEGADELAALVEGGGGATPEIAILDTDQRIPWAGHSARHSIGDIYWAIERARMALVFVNTRSQAETIFQQLWMVNEGGLPIALHHGSLDATQRRKVEAAMAAGTLRAVVSTSTLDLGIDWGEVDLVINVGAPKGSSRILQRIGRANHRLEEPSRALLVPANRFEVLECEAARAAVIEGAQDTEGPAELKLDVLCQHILGVAGAGPFHPDALHAEVKRSFAYRRLERALFDKAVAFVSTGGYALKGYDRYAKLRPLADGRLRLAHPRLAQHYRLNVGTIVAAEMVKVRLVRRRRGGLEGTSALVGGRVLGEVEEWFIEQLKPGDTFLFAGEVLRFEGLDGLNAMASRSSASDPMVPSYLGGRFPLSTYIAGRVRAMLADPASWGHLPPQVRDWLSVQRWKSRLPRQEEMLVETFPRGSRHYLVCYPFEGRLAHQTLGMLVTRRLERMGAQPMGFAASDYALSVWAVRDLSLMIGTGRLSLQELFDQDMLGDDLEAWLEESHLMKRTFRNVAIIAGLIERRSPGQEKTGRQTTVSSDLIYDVLRSHEPDHILLKAAFDDAATGLIDLGRLAQLLARIRGRIIHQPLDAVSPLAVPVMLEIGREPVYGEADDALLEEAANELIVEAMRLI
;
A
#
# COMPACT_ATOMS: atom_id res chain seq x y z
N MET A 1 36.36 -4.93 -27.53
CA MET A 1 36.81 -5.70 -26.39
C MET A 1 35.73 -6.72 -26.05
N LYS A 2 36.06 -8.00 -25.96
CA LYS A 2 35.15 -9.15 -25.94
C LYS A 2 34.28 -9.15 -24.70
N LEU A 3 32.95 -9.31 -24.89
CA LEU A 3 32.00 -9.64 -23.83
C LEU A 3 32.35 -11.04 -23.29
N SER A 4 32.64 -11.13 -22.00
CA SER A 4 32.86 -12.38 -21.29
C SER A 4 31.51 -13.03 -21.01
N SER A 5 31.34 -14.22 -21.52
CA SER A 5 30.23 -15.13 -21.33
C SER A 5 30.01 -15.47 -19.86
N ILE A 6 28.80 -15.29 -19.35
CA ILE A 6 28.31 -15.84 -18.08
C ILE A 6 28.25 -17.37 -18.20
N PRO A 7 28.82 -18.14 -17.28
CA PRO A 7 28.77 -19.60 -17.38
C PRO A 7 27.34 -20.10 -17.09
N THR A 8 26.77 -20.78 -18.04
CA THR A 8 25.56 -21.60 -17.87
C THR A 8 25.87 -22.74 -16.89
N ILE A 9 25.33 -22.70 -15.70
CA ILE A 9 25.41 -23.81 -14.73
C ILE A 9 24.50 -24.91 -15.25
N ALA A 10 25.08 -25.97 -15.75
CA ALA A 10 24.37 -27.20 -16.08
C ALA A 10 23.79 -27.81 -14.77
N PRO A 11 22.54 -28.35 -14.77
CA PRO A 11 21.97 -28.99 -13.61
C PRO A 11 22.76 -30.26 -13.28
N SER A 12 23.29 -30.32 -12.05
CA SER A 12 23.89 -31.55 -11.51
C SER A 12 22.83 -32.66 -11.42
N PRO A 13 23.13 -33.90 -11.82
CA PRO A 13 22.24 -35.03 -11.64
C PRO A 13 22.23 -35.42 -10.18
N LEU A 14 21.16 -35.08 -9.44
CA LEU A 14 20.88 -35.68 -8.14
C LEU A 14 20.42 -37.13 -8.35
N GLY A 15 21.31 -38.05 -8.02
CA GLY A 15 21.02 -39.47 -7.95
C GLY A 15 20.07 -39.78 -6.81
N GLY A 16 18.94 -40.37 -7.15
CA GLY A 16 17.92 -40.91 -6.24
C GLY A 16 16.78 -41.45 -7.07
N GLY A 17 16.94 -42.66 -7.67
CA GLY A 17 15.97 -43.25 -8.60
C GLY A 17 14.72 -43.82 -7.94
N GLY A 18 13.76 -42.94 -7.55
CA GLY A 18 12.36 -43.31 -7.40
C GLY A 18 11.56 -42.67 -8.55
N PRO A 19 10.42 -43.27 -8.98
CA PRO A 19 9.59 -42.66 -10.02
C PRO A 19 9.16 -41.26 -9.58
N GLN A 20 9.55 -40.22 -10.33
CA GLN A 20 9.09 -38.86 -10.03
C GLN A 20 7.56 -38.85 -10.04
N PRO A 21 6.90 -38.26 -9.01
CA PRO A 21 5.45 -38.19 -8.96
C PRO A 21 4.93 -37.41 -10.17
N LYS A 22 4.20 -38.15 -11.02
CA LYS A 22 3.49 -37.55 -12.18
C LYS A 22 2.15 -37.02 -11.71
N LEU A 23 1.63 -35.97 -12.37
CA LEU A 23 0.26 -35.52 -12.12
C LEU A 23 -0.71 -36.73 -12.19
N PRO A 24 -1.69 -36.82 -11.25
CA PRO A 24 -2.69 -37.88 -11.24
C PRO A 24 -3.45 -37.98 -12.58
N HIS A 25 -3.94 -39.18 -12.92
CA HIS A 25 -4.66 -39.41 -14.18
C HIS A 25 -5.83 -38.46 -14.35
N PHE A 26 -6.69 -38.28 -13.33
CA PHE A 26 -7.87 -37.42 -13.43
C PHE A 26 -7.52 -35.95 -13.69
N VAL A 27 -6.36 -35.47 -13.19
CA VAL A 27 -5.87 -34.11 -13.49
C VAL A 27 -5.42 -34.02 -14.96
N ARG A 28 -4.66 -35.00 -15.43
CA ARG A 28 -4.20 -35.04 -16.85
C ARG A 28 -5.36 -35.14 -17.80
N ASP A 29 -6.36 -35.97 -17.49
CA ASP A 29 -7.56 -36.15 -18.31
C ASP A 29 -8.35 -34.83 -18.38
N TRP A 30 -8.46 -34.11 -17.25
CA TRP A 30 -9.10 -32.81 -17.23
C TRP A 30 -8.36 -31.75 -18.07
N PHE A 31 -7.02 -31.68 -18.00
CA PHE A 31 -6.23 -30.81 -18.88
C PHE A 31 -6.46 -31.17 -20.36
N THR A 32 -6.48 -32.46 -20.69
CA THR A 32 -6.71 -32.94 -22.07
C THR A 32 -8.12 -32.58 -22.54
N MET A 33 -9.14 -32.75 -21.71
CA MET A 33 -10.53 -32.38 -21.98
C MET A 33 -10.68 -30.89 -22.29
N ARG A 34 -9.90 -30.04 -21.61
CA ARG A 34 -9.87 -28.60 -21.82
C ARG A 34 -8.99 -28.16 -23.00
N GLY A 35 -8.28 -29.06 -23.64
CA GLY A 35 -7.28 -28.75 -24.67
C GLY A 35 -6.07 -27.99 -24.11
N TRP A 36 -5.78 -28.12 -22.82
CA TRP A 36 -4.68 -27.46 -22.14
C TRP A 36 -3.52 -28.42 -21.90
N THR A 37 -2.31 -27.89 -21.84
CA THR A 37 -1.11 -28.61 -21.40
C THR A 37 -0.69 -28.07 -20.03
N PRO A 38 -0.45 -28.97 -19.02
CA PRO A 38 0.08 -28.54 -17.72
C PRO A 38 1.41 -27.82 -17.91
N ARG A 39 1.56 -26.66 -17.29
CA ARG A 39 2.81 -25.90 -17.32
C ARG A 39 3.85 -26.52 -16.37
N GLN A 40 5.13 -26.40 -16.69
CA GLN A 40 6.19 -27.02 -15.90
C GLN A 40 6.14 -26.63 -14.42
N HIS A 41 5.95 -25.35 -14.10
CA HIS A 41 5.85 -24.88 -12.71
C HIS A 41 4.63 -25.48 -11.96
N GLN A 42 3.53 -25.83 -12.65
CA GLN A 42 2.37 -26.50 -12.03
C GLN A 42 2.75 -27.95 -11.62
N ILE A 43 3.52 -28.62 -12.47
CA ILE A 43 4.06 -29.95 -12.19
C ILE A 43 5.07 -29.88 -11.05
N ASP A 44 5.97 -28.91 -11.07
CA ASP A 44 7.04 -28.76 -10.05
C ASP A 44 6.46 -28.45 -8.65
N VAL A 45 5.45 -27.58 -8.56
CA VAL A 45 4.72 -27.35 -7.30
C VAL A 45 4.10 -28.63 -6.78
N PHE A 46 3.41 -29.37 -7.67
CA PHE A 46 2.80 -30.64 -7.29
C PHE A 46 3.83 -31.64 -6.75
N VAL A 47 4.96 -31.82 -7.47
CA VAL A 47 6.04 -32.73 -7.08
C VAL A 47 6.64 -32.36 -5.73
N LYS A 48 7.00 -31.08 -5.53
CA LYS A 48 7.60 -30.61 -4.27
C LYS A 48 6.62 -30.72 -3.10
N ALA A 49 5.36 -30.41 -3.33
CA ALA A 49 4.31 -30.56 -2.31
C ALA A 49 4.07 -32.03 -1.95
N ALA A 50 4.09 -32.95 -2.91
CA ALA A 50 4.00 -34.40 -2.67
C ALA A 50 5.20 -34.95 -1.90
N GLN A 51 6.35 -34.30 -1.98
CA GLN A 51 7.56 -34.60 -1.17
C GLN A 51 7.45 -34.04 0.27
N GLY A 52 6.33 -33.48 0.67
CA GLY A 52 6.12 -32.89 1.99
C GLY A 52 6.85 -31.56 2.22
N ARG A 53 7.23 -30.84 1.18
CA ARG A 53 7.92 -29.53 1.27
C ARG A 53 6.94 -28.37 1.17
N SER A 54 7.20 -27.29 1.91
CA SER A 54 6.63 -25.98 1.63
C SER A 54 7.25 -25.40 0.37
N VAL A 55 6.47 -24.58 -0.38
CA VAL A 55 6.87 -24.09 -1.71
C VAL A 55 6.59 -22.60 -1.86
N LEU A 56 7.54 -21.86 -2.40
CA LEU A 56 7.31 -20.51 -2.96
C LEU A 56 7.21 -20.64 -4.49
N LEU A 57 6.06 -20.29 -5.06
CA LEU A 57 5.85 -20.17 -6.49
C LEU A 57 5.93 -18.71 -6.91
N ILE A 58 6.90 -18.37 -7.75
CA ILE A 58 7.01 -17.07 -8.41
C ILE A 58 6.67 -17.27 -9.87
N ALA A 59 5.58 -16.66 -10.33
CA ALA A 59 5.18 -16.71 -11.73
C ALA A 59 4.36 -15.46 -12.09
N PRO A 60 4.41 -14.99 -13.35
CA PRO A 60 3.67 -13.82 -13.77
C PRO A 60 2.15 -14.00 -13.62
N THR A 61 1.42 -12.88 -13.67
CA THR A 61 -0.05 -12.90 -13.68
C THR A 61 -0.52 -13.65 -14.92
N GLY A 62 -1.64 -14.41 -14.84
CA GLY A 62 -2.09 -15.27 -15.92
C GLY A 62 -1.30 -16.59 -16.05
N GLY A 63 -0.24 -16.80 -15.26
CA GLY A 63 0.58 -18.02 -15.24
C GLY A 63 -0.09 -19.27 -14.67
N GLY A 64 -1.32 -19.19 -14.17
CA GLY A 64 -2.01 -20.33 -13.58
C GLY A 64 -1.53 -20.70 -12.18
N LYS A 65 -0.98 -19.72 -11.42
CA LYS A 65 -0.49 -19.91 -10.03
C LYS A 65 -1.54 -20.52 -9.11
N THR A 66 -2.76 -19.99 -9.16
CA THR A 66 -3.87 -20.43 -8.32
C THR A 66 -4.16 -21.91 -8.51
N LEU A 67 -4.29 -22.34 -9.77
CA LEU A 67 -4.49 -23.78 -10.08
C LEU A 67 -3.31 -24.62 -9.60
N ALA A 68 -2.07 -24.20 -9.85
CA ALA A 68 -0.85 -24.89 -9.39
C ALA A 68 -0.87 -25.16 -7.89
N SER A 69 -1.33 -24.19 -7.09
CA SER A 69 -1.37 -24.30 -5.63
C SER A 69 -2.46 -25.26 -5.11
N PHE A 70 -3.57 -25.42 -5.86
CA PHE A 70 -4.66 -26.31 -5.46
C PHE A 70 -4.48 -27.75 -5.93
N LEU A 71 -3.70 -28.03 -6.99
CA LEU A 71 -3.51 -29.38 -7.52
C LEU A 71 -3.10 -30.41 -6.45
N PRO A 72 -2.16 -30.11 -5.54
CA PRO A 72 -1.82 -31.06 -4.46
C PRO A 72 -3.01 -31.35 -3.54
N SER A 73 -3.76 -30.31 -3.15
CA SER A 73 -4.92 -30.44 -2.26
C SER A 73 -6.06 -31.23 -2.91
N LEU A 74 -6.34 -30.98 -4.19
CA LEU A 74 -7.37 -31.71 -4.93
C LEU A 74 -7.04 -33.19 -5.06
N SER A 75 -5.75 -33.51 -5.26
CA SER A 75 -5.29 -34.92 -5.30
C SER A 75 -5.45 -35.61 -3.94
N GLU A 76 -4.97 -34.99 -2.87
CA GLU A 76 -5.06 -35.56 -1.52
C GLU A 76 -6.51 -35.75 -1.05
N LEU A 77 -7.40 -34.79 -1.35
CA LEU A 77 -8.81 -34.86 -1.00
C LEU A 77 -9.57 -35.94 -1.79
N LYS A 78 -9.21 -36.17 -3.06
CA LYS A 78 -9.78 -37.25 -3.86
C LYS A 78 -9.45 -38.64 -3.27
N ASP A 79 -8.19 -38.82 -2.84
CA ASP A 79 -7.69 -40.09 -2.39
C ASP A 79 -8.15 -40.46 -0.93
N ASN A 80 -8.27 -39.41 -0.07
CA ASN A 80 -8.48 -39.61 1.37
C ASN A 80 -9.88 -39.20 1.87
N GLY A 81 -10.69 -38.55 1.03
CA GLY A 81 -11.96 -37.93 1.43
C GLY A 81 -11.78 -36.73 2.38
N GLY A 82 -12.85 -35.96 2.59
CA GLY A 82 -12.83 -34.82 3.51
C GLY A 82 -13.13 -35.26 4.95
N GLN A 83 -12.15 -35.16 5.85
CA GLN A 83 -12.33 -35.43 7.30
C GLN A 83 -12.31 -34.14 8.13
N GLY A 84 -12.76 -33.02 7.55
CA GLY A 84 -12.69 -31.67 8.15
C GLY A 84 -11.91 -30.71 7.28
N LEU A 85 -11.42 -29.61 7.84
CA LEU A 85 -10.70 -28.58 7.08
C LEU A 85 -9.32 -29.11 6.65
N HIS A 86 -9.18 -29.38 5.36
CA HIS A 86 -7.94 -29.86 4.74
C HIS A 86 -7.04 -28.71 4.27
N THR A 87 -7.64 -27.72 3.56
CA THR A 87 -6.88 -26.63 2.95
C THR A 87 -7.41 -25.26 3.37
N LEU A 88 -6.51 -24.41 3.83
CA LEU A 88 -6.78 -23.01 4.14
C LEU A 88 -6.11 -22.12 3.09
N TYR A 89 -6.90 -21.37 2.32
CA TYR A 89 -6.40 -20.40 1.35
C TYR A 89 -6.55 -18.99 1.90
N VAL A 90 -5.44 -18.25 2.00
CA VAL A 90 -5.40 -16.89 2.58
C VAL A 90 -5.15 -15.89 1.48
N SER A 91 -6.15 -15.03 1.24
CA SER A 91 -6.11 -13.94 0.27
C SER A 91 -6.00 -12.58 0.95
N PRO A 92 -5.25 -11.61 0.39
CA PRO A 92 -5.19 -10.26 0.95
C PRO A 92 -6.50 -9.49 0.85
N LEU A 93 -7.37 -9.82 -0.10
CA LEU A 93 -8.61 -9.10 -0.37
C LEU A 93 -9.84 -10.01 -0.31
N LYS A 94 -10.95 -9.46 0.21
CA LYS A 94 -12.25 -10.16 0.27
C LYS A 94 -12.80 -10.47 -1.14
N ALA A 95 -12.69 -9.53 -2.07
CA ALA A 95 -13.17 -9.70 -3.44
C ALA A 95 -12.41 -10.82 -4.15
N LEU A 96 -11.09 -10.86 -4.01
CA LEU A 96 -10.24 -11.92 -4.54
C LEU A 96 -10.60 -13.30 -3.95
N ALA A 97 -10.89 -13.36 -2.65
CA ALA A 97 -11.32 -14.60 -2.00
C ALA A 97 -12.61 -15.18 -2.62
N VAL A 98 -13.55 -14.32 -2.98
CA VAL A 98 -14.82 -14.74 -3.62
C VAL A 98 -14.58 -15.20 -5.06
N ASP A 99 -13.73 -14.49 -5.82
CA ASP A 99 -13.40 -14.84 -7.20
C ASP A 99 -12.67 -16.19 -7.28
N ILE A 100 -11.69 -16.42 -6.42
CA ILE A 100 -10.96 -17.68 -6.34
C ILE A 100 -11.88 -18.86 -6.01
N ALA A 101 -12.85 -18.67 -5.08
CA ALA A 101 -13.83 -19.72 -4.78
C ALA A 101 -14.62 -20.10 -6.04
N ARG A 102 -15.12 -19.11 -6.77
CA ARG A 102 -15.85 -19.32 -8.02
C ARG A 102 -14.98 -20.04 -9.07
N ASN A 103 -13.74 -19.59 -9.23
CA ASN A 103 -12.82 -20.15 -10.22
C ASN A 103 -12.37 -21.58 -9.86
N LEU A 104 -12.36 -21.95 -8.57
CA LEU A 104 -12.05 -23.30 -8.12
C LEU A 104 -13.24 -24.27 -8.22
N GLU A 105 -14.48 -23.78 -8.05
CA GLU A 105 -15.70 -24.60 -8.16
C GLU A 105 -15.83 -25.25 -9.55
N HIS A 106 -15.41 -24.59 -10.63
CA HIS A 106 -15.45 -25.13 -11.97
C HIS A 106 -14.55 -26.37 -12.15
N PRO A 107 -13.25 -26.32 -11.90
CA PRO A 107 -12.36 -27.48 -11.96
C PRO A 107 -12.82 -28.64 -11.05
N VAL A 108 -13.25 -28.33 -9.82
CA VAL A 108 -13.73 -29.35 -8.86
C VAL A 108 -14.91 -30.11 -9.44
N ARG A 109 -15.90 -29.42 -10.02
CA ARG A 109 -17.08 -30.01 -10.64
C ARG A 109 -16.73 -30.81 -11.90
N GLU A 110 -15.87 -30.26 -12.78
CA GLU A 110 -15.49 -30.91 -14.04
C GLU A 110 -14.63 -32.16 -13.82
N MET A 111 -13.80 -32.17 -12.78
CA MET A 111 -13.04 -33.37 -12.38
C MET A 111 -13.91 -34.38 -11.63
N GLY A 112 -15.18 -34.11 -11.35
CA GLY A 112 -16.09 -34.99 -10.61
C GLY A 112 -15.69 -35.20 -9.16
N LEU A 113 -15.09 -34.18 -8.52
CA LEU A 113 -14.64 -34.28 -7.13
C LEU A 113 -15.76 -33.85 -6.16
N ASP A 114 -15.99 -34.66 -5.11
CA ASP A 114 -16.92 -34.32 -4.03
C ASP A 114 -16.17 -33.56 -2.92
N ILE A 115 -15.84 -32.30 -3.24
CA ILE A 115 -15.07 -31.39 -2.39
C ILE A 115 -15.87 -30.13 -2.12
N SER A 116 -16.04 -29.79 -0.84
CA SER A 116 -16.71 -28.58 -0.41
C SER A 116 -15.75 -27.40 -0.35
N VAL A 117 -16.06 -26.33 -1.12
CA VAL A 117 -15.27 -25.09 -1.16
C VAL A 117 -16.13 -23.94 -0.60
N GLU A 118 -15.65 -23.25 0.42
CA GLU A 118 -16.38 -22.14 1.01
C GLU A 118 -15.49 -20.93 1.30
N THR A 119 -16.12 -19.73 1.30
CA THR A 119 -15.46 -18.48 1.71
C THR A 119 -15.83 -18.12 3.15
N ARG A 120 -14.85 -17.53 3.86
CA ARG A 120 -15.06 -16.87 5.16
C ARG A 120 -14.33 -15.55 5.18
N THR A 121 -15.09 -14.46 5.09
CA THR A 121 -14.59 -13.07 5.12
C THR A 121 -15.34 -12.26 6.19
N GLY A 122 -14.99 -10.98 6.35
CA GLY A 122 -15.75 -10.08 7.22
C GLY A 122 -17.24 -9.97 6.85
N ASP A 123 -17.57 -10.22 5.58
CA ASP A 123 -18.94 -10.08 5.05
C ASP A 123 -19.75 -11.39 5.10
N THR A 124 -19.15 -12.51 5.53
CA THR A 124 -19.84 -13.80 5.64
C THR A 124 -20.91 -13.74 6.73
N PRO A 125 -22.19 -14.12 6.44
CA PRO A 125 -23.28 -14.08 7.42
C PRO A 125 -22.99 -14.88 8.69
N PRO A 126 -23.47 -14.43 9.87
CA PRO A 126 -23.23 -15.10 11.15
C PRO A 126 -23.67 -16.58 11.16
N ALA A 127 -24.82 -16.89 10.57
CA ALA A 127 -25.34 -18.28 10.48
C ALA A 127 -24.38 -19.18 9.69
N LYS A 128 -23.83 -18.70 8.56
CA LYS A 128 -22.83 -19.45 7.78
C LYS A 128 -21.54 -19.64 8.58
N ARG A 129 -21.06 -18.61 9.29
CA ARG A 129 -19.87 -18.73 10.15
C ARG A 129 -20.06 -19.75 11.27
N GLN A 130 -21.29 -19.82 11.88
CA GLN A 130 -21.62 -20.79 12.91
C GLN A 130 -21.64 -22.21 12.34
N ARG A 131 -22.27 -22.41 11.18
CA ARG A 131 -22.27 -23.70 10.48
C ARG A 131 -20.84 -24.19 10.19
N GLN A 132 -19.96 -23.33 9.67
CA GLN A 132 -18.57 -23.65 9.36
C GLN A 132 -17.77 -24.10 10.59
N ARG A 133 -18.13 -23.67 11.82
CA ARG A 133 -17.52 -24.16 13.04
C ARG A 133 -17.89 -25.62 13.36
N HIS A 134 -19.12 -26.02 13.06
CA HIS A 134 -19.62 -27.38 13.36
C HIS A 134 -19.33 -28.34 12.21
N ARG A 135 -19.43 -27.86 10.98
CA ARG A 135 -19.17 -28.62 9.74
C ARG A 135 -18.24 -27.78 8.87
N PRO A 136 -16.91 -27.87 9.10
CA PRO A 136 -15.94 -27.17 8.28
C PRO A 136 -15.96 -27.69 6.84
N PRO A 137 -15.76 -26.82 5.83
CA PRO A 137 -15.56 -27.27 4.46
C PRO A 137 -14.17 -27.90 4.31
N ASP A 138 -13.96 -28.66 3.24
CA ASP A 138 -12.66 -29.23 2.90
C ASP A 138 -11.65 -28.14 2.53
N ILE A 139 -12.09 -27.11 1.80
CA ILE A 139 -11.28 -25.96 1.43
C ILE A 139 -11.97 -24.68 1.93
N LEU A 140 -11.26 -23.91 2.76
CA LEU A 140 -11.74 -22.63 3.28
C LEU A 140 -10.88 -21.48 2.71
N ILE A 141 -11.50 -20.56 1.98
CA ILE A 141 -10.85 -19.37 1.42
C ILE A 141 -11.15 -18.17 2.33
N THR A 142 -10.10 -17.46 2.80
CA THR A 142 -10.24 -16.50 3.89
C THR A 142 -9.26 -15.33 3.78
N THR A 143 -9.20 -14.46 4.80
CA THR A 143 -8.25 -13.33 4.92
C THR A 143 -7.42 -13.44 6.20
N PRO A 144 -6.27 -12.74 6.32
CA PRO A 144 -5.42 -12.76 7.52
C PRO A 144 -6.17 -12.50 8.82
N GLU A 145 -7.09 -11.53 8.81
CA GLU A 145 -7.90 -11.16 9.99
C GLU A 145 -8.82 -12.31 10.43
N GLN A 146 -9.35 -13.07 9.48
CA GLN A 146 -10.18 -14.24 9.80
C GLN A 146 -9.35 -15.41 10.34
N VAL A 147 -8.09 -15.57 9.89
CA VAL A 147 -7.15 -16.52 10.49
C VAL A 147 -6.93 -16.18 11.96
N ALA A 148 -6.65 -14.92 12.28
CA ALA A 148 -6.49 -14.45 13.66
C ALA A 148 -7.75 -14.72 14.52
N LEU A 149 -8.95 -14.54 13.94
CA LEU A 149 -10.21 -14.89 14.60
C LEU A 149 -10.36 -16.41 14.83
N LEU A 150 -10.03 -17.23 13.84
CA LEU A 150 -10.17 -18.70 13.94
C LEU A 150 -9.27 -19.28 15.03
N ILE A 151 -8.00 -18.85 15.09
CA ILE A 151 -7.05 -19.34 16.09
C ILE A 151 -7.34 -18.83 17.52
N SER A 152 -8.14 -17.76 17.66
CA SER A 152 -8.56 -17.19 18.94
C SER A 152 -9.79 -17.87 19.56
N MET A 153 -10.32 -18.92 18.93
CA MET A 153 -11.49 -19.65 19.41
C MET A 153 -11.08 -20.86 20.24
N ALA A 154 -11.87 -21.21 21.26
CA ALA A 154 -11.64 -22.41 22.03
C ALA A 154 -11.72 -23.69 21.17
N GLU A 155 -12.53 -23.66 20.11
CA GLU A 155 -12.69 -24.77 19.16
C GLU A 155 -11.56 -24.86 18.11
N ALA A 156 -10.58 -23.96 18.12
CA ALA A 156 -9.49 -23.92 17.15
C ALA A 156 -8.75 -25.27 16.98
N PRO A 157 -8.41 -26.02 18.04
CA PRO A 157 -7.75 -27.33 17.89
C PRO A 157 -8.59 -28.32 17.09
N ARG A 158 -9.91 -28.34 17.32
CA ARG A 158 -10.82 -29.23 16.58
C ARG A 158 -11.02 -28.79 15.12
N LEU A 159 -11.15 -27.48 14.90
CA LEU A 159 -11.43 -26.92 13.57
C LEU A 159 -10.23 -26.98 12.65
N LEU A 160 -9.04 -26.72 13.19
CA LEU A 160 -7.81 -26.52 12.41
C LEU A 160 -6.83 -27.69 12.52
N GLY A 161 -7.06 -28.64 13.44
CA GLY A 161 -6.15 -29.78 13.68
C GLY A 161 -6.05 -30.78 12.51
N THR A 162 -7.01 -30.79 11.61
CA THR A 162 -7.00 -31.60 10.37
C THR A 162 -6.30 -30.94 9.18
N LEU A 163 -5.81 -29.71 9.37
CA LEU A 163 -5.22 -28.92 8.29
C LEU A 163 -3.95 -29.60 7.74
N ARG A 164 -3.90 -29.78 6.41
CA ARG A 164 -2.75 -30.32 5.70
C ARG A 164 -2.02 -29.28 4.86
N ARG A 165 -2.74 -28.22 4.41
CA ARG A 165 -2.16 -27.22 3.52
C ARG A 165 -2.65 -25.81 3.82
N VAL A 166 -1.71 -24.86 3.81
CA VAL A 166 -2.00 -23.42 3.83
C VAL A 166 -1.45 -22.80 2.55
N ILE A 167 -2.32 -22.17 1.78
CA ILE A 167 -1.96 -21.45 0.57
C ILE A 167 -2.06 -19.96 0.86
N ILE A 168 -1.01 -19.19 0.53
CA ILE A 168 -0.93 -17.76 0.80
C ILE A 168 -0.77 -17.05 -0.53
N ASP A 169 -1.79 -16.30 -0.92
CA ASP A 169 -1.82 -15.59 -2.18
C ASP A 169 -1.27 -14.17 -2.05
N GLU A 170 -0.73 -13.64 -3.16
CA GLU A 170 -0.10 -12.33 -3.24
C GLU A 170 0.84 -12.06 -2.07
N LEU A 171 1.72 -13.05 -1.79
CA LEU A 171 2.57 -13.08 -0.61
C LEU A 171 3.41 -11.80 -0.46
N HIS A 172 3.93 -11.26 -1.56
CA HIS A 172 4.71 -10.02 -1.56
C HIS A 172 3.94 -8.82 -1.01
N ALA A 173 2.62 -8.74 -1.29
CA ALA A 173 1.77 -7.66 -0.80
C ALA A 173 1.42 -7.82 0.70
N LEU A 174 1.42 -9.05 1.20
CA LEU A 174 1.17 -9.34 2.61
C LEU A 174 2.42 -9.18 3.47
N ALA A 175 3.52 -9.80 3.08
CA ALA A 175 4.71 -9.95 3.92
C ALA A 175 5.29 -8.61 4.42
N ALA A 176 5.30 -7.57 3.59
CA ALA A 176 5.80 -6.24 3.93
C ALA A 176 4.90 -5.44 4.89
N SER A 177 3.72 -5.95 5.24
CA SER A 177 2.70 -5.21 5.99
C SER A 177 2.46 -5.76 7.40
N LYS A 178 1.84 -4.96 8.29
CA LYS A 178 1.32 -5.45 9.58
C LYS A 178 0.31 -6.60 9.44
N ARG A 179 -0.40 -6.67 8.31
CA ARG A 179 -1.29 -7.81 8.01
C ARG A 179 -0.49 -9.09 7.80
N GLY A 180 0.68 -8.97 7.16
CA GLY A 180 1.63 -10.08 7.04
C GLY A 180 2.21 -10.50 8.39
N ALA A 181 2.57 -9.55 9.25
CA ALA A 181 3.01 -9.85 10.61
C ALA A 181 1.93 -10.58 11.42
N LEU A 182 0.66 -10.16 11.32
CA LEU A 182 -0.48 -10.84 11.93
C LEU A 182 -0.67 -12.26 11.39
N LEU A 183 -0.56 -12.44 10.07
CA LEU A 183 -0.65 -13.76 9.44
C LEU A 183 0.52 -14.64 9.83
N SER A 184 1.75 -14.11 9.90
CA SER A 184 2.95 -14.87 10.28
C SER A 184 2.82 -15.44 11.71
N LEU A 185 2.29 -14.66 12.67
CA LEU A 185 1.93 -15.16 14.00
C LEU A 185 0.81 -16.21 13.93
N GLY A 186 -0.18 -15.99 13.09
CA GLY A 186 -1.24 -16.98 12.85
C GLY A 186 -0.71 -18.29 12.31
N LEU A 187 0.28 -18.25 11.40
CA LEU A 187 0.95 -19.43 10.85
C LEU A 187 1.79 -20.18 11.90
N ALA A 188 2.46 -19.46 12.81
CA ALA A 188 3.17 -20.05 13.93
C ALA A 188 2.20 -20.82 14.86
N ARG A 189 1.04 -20.22 15.16
CA ARG A 189 -0.01 -20.88 15.94
C ARG A 189 -0.62 -22.09 15.21
N LEU A 190 -0.83 -22.00 13.89
CA LEU A 190 -1.30 -23.12 13.07
C LEU A 190 -0.31 -24.29 13.08
N GLN A 191 1.01 -23.99 13.13
CA GLN A 191 2.04 -25.04 13.24
C GLN A 191 1.94 -25.81 14.55
N THR A 192 1.51 -25.17 15.63
CA THR A 192 1.24 -25.83 16.91
C THR A 192 -0.06 -26.66 16.86
N LEU A 193 -1.11 -26.16 16.19
CA LEU A 193 -2.43 -26.83 16.11
C LEU A 193 -2.45 -27.98 15.11
N ALA A 194 -1.72 -27.90 14.02
CA ALA A 194 -1.62 -28.86 12.93
C ALA A 194 -0.16 -29.01 12.47
N PRO A 195 0.70 -29.72 13.20
CA PRO A 195 2.14 -29.80 12.97
C PRO A 195 2.55 -30.24 11.56
N ASP A 196 1.74 -31.12 10.96
CA ASP A 196 2.04 -31.73 9.65
C ASP A 196 1.68 -30.87 8.45
N HIS A 197 1.03 -29.72 8.64
CA HIS A 197 0.65 -28.90 7.50
C HIS A 197 1.88 -28.31 6.80
N ARG A 198 1.75 -28.15 5.46
CA ARG A 198 2.76 -27.49 4.62
C ARG A 198 2.18 -26.25 3.97
N ARG A 199 3.06 -25.34 3.54
CA ARG A 199 2.66 -24.02 3.06
C ARG A 199 3.04 -23.84 1.60
N ILE A 200 2.18 -23.15 0.84
CA ILE A 200 2.46 -22.72 -0.54
C ILE A 200 2.24 -21.22 -0.61
N GLY A 201 3.31 -20.48 -0.88
CA GLY A 201 3.24 -19.04 -1.14
C GLY A 201 3.19 -18.77 -2.63
N LEU A 202 2.32 -17.83 -3.04
CA LEU A 202 2.18 -17.38 -4.44
C LEU A 202 2.61 -15.92 -4.54
N SER A 203 3.47 -15.63 -5.51
CA SER A 203 3.92 -14.26 -5.77
C SER A 203 4.09 -14.01 -7.27
N ALA A 204 3.86 -12.77 -7.70
CA ALA A 204 4.14 -12.35 -9.08
C ALA A 204 5.49 -11.64 -9.19
N THR A 205 5.88 -10.88 -8.16
CA THR A 205 7.07 -10.03 -8.13
C THR A 205 7.78 -10.18 -6.80
N VAL A 206 9.09 -10.29 -6.79
CA VAL A 206 9.89 -10.47 -5.56
C VAL A 206 11.25 -9.81 -5.72
N ALA A 207 11.60 -8.90 -4.79
CA ALA A 207 12.95 -8.32 -4.73
C ALA A 207 13.92 -9.25 -3.96
N ASP A 208 13.48 -9.78 -2.80
CA ASP A 208 14.25 -10.73 -2.00
C ASP A 208 13.53 -12.08 -1.92
N VAL A 209 13.96 -13.00 -2.76
CA VAL A 209 13.39 -14.36 -2.87
C VAL A 209 13.63 -15.16 -1.59
N ASN A 210 14.80 -15.04 -0.98
CA ASN A 210 15.15 -15.83 0.19
C ASN A 210 14.39 -15.38 1.43
N ALA A 211 14.19 -14.08 1.62
CA ALA A 211 13.36 -13.57 2.70
C ALA A 211 11.91 -14.08 2.62
N LEU A 212 11.33 -14.16 1.41
CA LEU A 212 9.98 -14.72 1.25
C LEU A 212 9.94 -16.24 1.42
N ARG A 213 10.98 -16.97 1.02
CA ARG A 213 11.09 -18.43 1.28
C ARG A 213 11.16 -18.71 2.77
N ALA A 214 11.95 -17.94 3.52
CA ALA A 214 12.05 -18.03 4.97
C ALA A 214 10.74 -17.61 5.66
N TRP A 215 10.03 -16.60 5.11
CA TRP A 215 8.75 -16.18 5.67
C TRP A 215 7.67 -17.25 5.63
N ILE A 216 7.70 -18.11 4.62
CA ILE A 216 6.75 -19.23 4.47
C ILE A 216 7.09 -20.36 5.46
N GLU A 217 8.35 -20.71 5.65
CA GLU A 217 8.78 -21.84 6.44
C GLU A 217 8.75 -21.52 7.95
N PRO A 218 8.36 -22.46 8.83
CA PRO A 218 8.56 -22.29 10.26
C PRO A 218 10.05 -22.19 10.56
N GLN A 219 10.45 -21.18 11.32
CA GLN A 219 11.84 -20.99 11.70
C GLN A 219 12.21 -21.86 12.93
N SER A 220 13.45 -22.30 12.98
CA SER A 220 14.01 -23.02 14.13
C SER A 220 14.56 -22.05 15.17
N ASP A 221 14.76 -22.52 16.41
CA ASP A 221 15.40 -21.75 17.50
C ASP A 221 16.95 -21.70 17.38
N ASP A 222 17.54 -22.50 16.49
CA ASP A 222 18.96 -22.50 16.26
C ASP A 222 19.43 -21.19 15.61
N GLU A 223 20.51 -20.60 16.11
CA GLU A 223 21.13 -19.38 15.57
C GLU A 223 21.81 -19.59 14.19
N GLY A 224 21.31 -20.55 13.41
CA GLY A 224 21.78 -20.90 12.08
C GLY A 224 21.16 -20.06 10.96
N ALA A 225 21.28 -20.56 9.74
CA ALA A 225 20.64 -19.97 8.56
C ALA A 225 19.12 -20.14 8.62
N ASP A 226 18.38 -19.14 8.10
CA ASP A 226 16.93 -19.21 7.99
C ASP A 226 16.47 -20.48 7.25
N GLU A 227 15.44 -21.15 7.77
CA GLU A 227 14.78 -22.29 7.10
C GLU A 227 14.07 -21.80 5.82
N LEU A 228 14.28 -22.46 4.70
CA LEU A 228 13.85 -21.99 3.40
C LEU A 228 12.87 -22.97 2.71
N ALA A 229 11.70 -22.50 2.34
CA ALA A 229 10.78 -23.22 1.47
C ALA A 229 11.42 -23.51 0.09
N ALA A 230 10.94 -24.56 -0.58
CA ALA A 230 11.40 -24.87 -1.94
C ALA A 230 10.96 -23.78 -2.92
N LEU A 231 11.87 -23.35 -3.81
CA LEU A 231 11.55 -22.40 -4.86
C LEU A 231 11.04 -23.10 -6.12
N VAL A 232 10.00 -22.55 -6.72
CA VAL A 232 9.53 -22.86 -8.08
C VAL A 232 9.34 -21.57 -8.83
N GLU A 233 9.99 -21.45 -9.99
CA GLU A 233 9.86 -20.28 -10.86
C GLU A 233 9.09 -20.66 -12.12
N GLY A 234 8.02 -19.92 -12.40
CA GLY A 234 7.27 -20.06 -13.66
C GLY A 234 8.00 -19.33 -14.80
N GLY A 235 8.17 -20.01 -15.90
CA GLY A 235 8.78 -19.43 -17.10
C GLY A 235 8.05 -18.15 -17.57
N GLY A 236 8.81 -17.24 -18.19
CA GLY A 236 8.33 -15.94 -18.63
C GLY A 236 7.17 -16.02 -19.61
N GLY A 237 6.25 -15.08 -19.49
CA GLY A 237 5.24 -14.78 -20.52
C GLY A 237 5.81 -13.89 -21.62
N ALA A 238 4.94 -13.47 -22.54
CA ALA A 238 5.29 -12.47 -23.56
C ALA A 238 5.76 -11.18 -22.89
N THR A 239 6.80 -10.55 -23.42
CA THR A 239 7.30 -9.27 -22.91
C THR A 239 6.22 -8.20 -23.04
N PRO A 240 5.90 -7.44 -21.97
CA PRO A 240 4.86 -6.44 -22.05
C PRO A 240 5.24 -5.28 -22.98
N GLU A 241 4.25 -4.78 -23.71
CA GLU A 241 4.37 -3.60 -24.57
C GLU A 241 4.02 -2.35 -23.75
N ILE A 242 5.03 -1.56 -23.38
CA ILE A 242 4.87 -0.34 -22.58
C ILE A 242 5.20 0.86 -23.43
N ALA A 243 4.17 1.65 -23.77
CA ALA A 243 4.30 2.93 -24.40
C ALA A 243 4.20 4.07 -23.38
N ILE A 244 4.92 5.16 -23.61
CA ILE A 244 4.71 6.42 -22.91
C ILE A 244 3.96 7.32 -23.87
N LEU A 245 2.93 8.03 -23.39
CA LEU A 245 2.12 8.89 -24.21
C LEU A 245 3.00 9.98 -24.82
N ASP A 246 3.03 10.00 -26.14
CA ASP A 246 3.55 11.11 -26.94
C ASP A 246 2.39 12.04 -27.28
N THR A 247 2.50 13.32 -26.90
CA THR A 247 1.44 14.32 -27.07
C THR A 247 1.99 15.60 -27.64
N ASP A 248 1.27 16.20 -28.57
CA ASP A 248 1.55 17.54 -29.11
C ASP A 248 1.20 18.65 -28.11
N GLN A 249 0.47 18.31 -27.03
CA GLN A 249 0.10 19.27 -26.01
C GLN A 249 1.31 19.64 -25.14
N ARG A 250 1.23 20.82 -24.54
CA ARG A 250 2.28 21.29 -23.63
C ARG A 250 2.25 20.52 -22.33
N ILE A 251 3.33 19.75 -22.06
CA ILE A 251 3.49 19.02 -20.79
C ILE A 251 3.70 20.02 -19.65
N PRO A 252 2.84 20.02 -18.61
CA PRO A 252 2.97 20.92 -17.47
C PRO A 252 4.30 20.75 -16.73
N TRP A 253 4.76 21.82 -16.09
CA TRP A 253 5.96 21.78 -15.26
C TRP A 253 5.72 21.10 -13.93
N ALA A 254 4.52 21.25 -13.36
CA ALA A 254 4.10 20.66 -12.09
C ALA A 254 2.62 20.26 -12.16
N GLY A 255 2.13 19.57 -11.11
CA GLY A 255 0.76 19.09 -11.01
C GLY A 255 0.62 17.61 -11.31
N HIS A 256 -0.59 17.10 -11.06
CA HIS A 256 -0.89 15.67 -11.18
C HIS A 256 -2.22 15.40 -11.89
N SER A 257 -2.86 16.44 -12.46
CA SER A 257 -4.20 16.32 -13.06
C SER A 257 -4.21 15.62 -14.42
N ALA A 258 -3.08 15.66 -15.15
CA ALA A 258 -2.96 15.15 -16.53
C ALA A 258 -4.04 15.67 -17.51
N ARG A 259 -4.62 16.87 -17.25
CA ARG A 259 -5.69 17.47 -18.07
C ARG A 259 -5.31 17.62 -19.53
N HIS A 260 -4.03 17.94 -19.80
CA HIS A 260 -3.49 18.12 -21.15
C HIS A 260 -3.62 16.84 -22.00
N SER A 261 -3.75 15.66 -21.41
CA SER A 261 -3.78 14.37 -22.09
C SER A 261 -5.15 13.72 -22.14
N ILE A 262 -6.22 14.39 -21.70
CA ILE A 262 -7.57 13.78 -21.64
C ILE A 262 -8.06 13.36 -23.01
N GLY A 263 -7.85 14.18 -24.05
CA GLY A 263 -8.20 13.81 -25.43
C GLY A 263 -7.47 12.57 -25.92
N ASP A 264 -6.16 12.47 -25.64
CA ASP A 264 -5.34 11.32 -26.02
C ASP A 264 -5.74 10.04 -25.27
N ILE A 265 -6.08 10.18 -23.97
CA ILE A 265 -6.60 9.08 -23.15
C ILE A 265 -7.94 8.59 -23.71
N TYR A 266 -8.86 9.51 -24.04
CA TYR A 266 -10.16 9.16 -24.61
C TYR A 266 -10.00 8.45 -25.95
N TRP A 267 -9.13 8.94 -26.83
CA TRP A 267 -8.81 8.31 -28.10
C TRP A 267 -8.20 6.89 -27.92
N ALA A 268 -7.37 6.67 -26.91
CA ALA A 268 -6.86 5.35 -26.60
C ALA A 268 -7.97 4.40 -26.10
N ILE A 269 -8.90 4.90 -25.28
CA ILE A 269 -10.09 4.15 -24.80
C ILE A 269 -11.01 3.75 -25.97
N GLU A 270 -11.24 4.66 -26.93
CA GLU A 270 -12.08 4.41 -28.09
C GLU A 270 -11.59 3.23 -28.95
N ARG A 271 -10.28 3.03 -29.01
CA ARG A 271 -9.64 1.96 -29.78
C ARG A 271 -9.46 0.65 -29.02
N ALA A 272 -9.56 0.66 -27.71
CA ALA A 272 -9.49 -0.52 -26.88
C ALA A 272 -10.84 -1.26 -26.86
N ARG A 273 -10.85 -2.54 -26.60
CA ARG A 273 -12.06 -3.30 -26.27
C ARG A 273 -12.56 -2.91 -24.88
N MET A 274 -11.66 -2.99 -23.87
CA MET A 274 -11.87 -2.49 -22.52
C MET A 274 -10.55 -1.99 -21.95
N ALA A 275 -10.50 -0.73 -21.52
CA ALA A 275 -9.34 -0.10 -20.92
C ALA A 275 -9.48 0.01 -19.40
N LEU A 276 -8.42 -0.33 -18.64
CA LEU A 276 -8.30 0.03 -17.22
C LEU A 276 -7.46 1.28 -17.09
N VAL A 277 -8.07 2.37 -16.59
CA VAL A 277 -7.40 3.65 -16.38
C VAL A 277 -7.03 3.77 -14.90
N PHE A 278 -5.80 3.42 -14.57
CA PHE A 278 -5.29 3.53 -13.22
C PHE A 278 -4.79 4.92 -12.89
N VAL A 279 -5.14 5.39 -11.72
CA VAL A 279 -4.68 6.67 -11.15
C VAL A 279 -4.09 6.44 -9.75
N ASN A 280 -3.34 7.43 -9.25
CA ASN A 280 -2.62 7.26 -7.99
C ASN A 280 -3.42 7.67 -6.74
N THR A 281 -4.48 8.49 -6.88
CA THR A 281 -5.32 8.93 -5.77
C THR A 281 -6.82 8.86 -6.10
N ARG A 282 -7.67 8.80 -5.07
CA ARG A 282 -9.13 8.81 -5.24
C ARG A 282 -9.62 10.12 -5.84
N SER A 283 -9.03 11.25 -5.41
CA SER A 283 -9.33 12.58 -5.98
C SER A 283 -9.04 12.62 -7.48
N GLN A 284 -7.88 12.09 -7.89
CA GLN A 284 -7.52 11.99 -9.30
C GLN A 284 -8.50 11.09 -10.07
N ALA A 285 -9.01 10.00 -9.45
CA ALA A 285 -10.00 9.14 -10.09
C ALA A 285 -11.30 9.88 -10.40
N GLU A 286 -11.81 10.66 -9.45
CA GLU A 286 -13.00 11.48 -9.62
C GLU A 286 -12.79 12.54 -10.72
N THR A 287 -11.66 13.26 -10.68
CA THR A 287 -11.34 14.31 -11.65
C THR A 287 -11.17 13.75 -13.07
N ILE A 288 -10.39 12.70 -13.26
CA ILE A 288 -10.17 12.07 -14.58
C ILE A 288 -11.48 11.49 -15.12
N PHE A 289 -12.29 10.85 -14.28
CA PHE A 289 -13.59 10.34 -14.67
C PHE A 289 -14.51 11.48 -15.17
N GLN A 290 -14.61 12.58 -14.42
CA GLN A 290 -15.41 13.74 -14.82
C GLN A 290 -14.93 14.34 -16.15
N GLN A 291 -13.61 14.51 -16.31
CA GLN A 291 -13.03 15.08 -17.55
C GLN A 291 -13.26 14.17 -18.76
N LEU A 292 -13.07 12.84 -18.59
CA LEU A 292 -13.43 11.88 -19.65
C LEU A 292 -14.91 11.91 -19.99
N TRP A 293 -15.78 12.11 -18.99
CA TRP A 293 -17.22 12.21 -19.21
C TRP A 293 -17.58 13.46 -20.02
N MET A 294 -16.89 14.59 -19.79
CA MET A 294 -17.13 15.83 -20.55
C MET A 294 -16.75 15.73 -22.04
N VAL A 295 -15.72 14.94 -22.37
CA VAL A 295 -15.27 14.75 -23.76
C VAL A 295 -15.92 13.51 -24.42
N ASN A 296 -16.80 12.79 -23.70
CA ASN A 296 -17.42 11.55 -24.16
C ASN A 296 -18.58 11.79 -25.12
N GLU A 297 -18.32 12.39 -26.28
CA GLU A 297 -19.32 12.63 -27.31
C GLU A 297 -19.88 11.32 -27.90
N GLY A 298 -19.05 10.28 -27.97
CA GLY A 298 -19.45 8.95 -28.46
C GLY A 298 -20.32 8.14 -27.51
N GLY A 299 -20.63 8.64 -26.29
CA GLY A 299 -21.46 7.95 -25.30
C GLY A 299 -20.86 6.61 -24.84
N LEU A 300 -19.53 6.47 -24.81
CA LEU A 300 -18.85 5.25 -24.37
C LEU A 300 -19.19 4.92 -22.91
N PRO A 301 -19.47 3.66 -22.57
CA PRO A 301 -19.74 3.25 -21.20
C PRO A 301 -18.45 3.26 -20.36
N ILE A 302 -18.19 4.36 -19.70
CA ILE A 302 -17.05 4.58 -18.79
C ILE A 302 -17.56 4.54 -17.36
N ALA A 303 -16.86 3.82 -16.46
CA ALA A 303 -17.23 3.69 -15.05
C ALA A 303 -16.11 4.17 -14.12
N LEU A 304 -16.48 4.49 -12.87
CA LEU A 304 -15.56 4.86 -11.80
C LEU A 304 -15.53 3.77 -10.71
N HIS A 305 -14.32 3.42 -10.23
CA HIS A 305 -14.14 2.40 -9.20
C HIS A 305 -13.02 2.78 -8.21
N HIS A 306 -13.37 3.09 -6.97
CA HIS A 306 -12.40 3.29 -5.87
C HIS A 306 -13.01 2.95 -4.50
N GLY A 307 -12.17 2.82 -3.48
CA GLY A 307 -12.53 2.32 -2.15
C GLY A 307 -13.57 3.15 -1.39
N SER A 308 -13.75 4.45 -1.71
CA SER A 308 -14.72 5.34 -1.05
C SER A 308 -16.15 5.20 -1.59
N LEU A 309 -16.35 4.59 -2.77
CA LEU A 309 -17.68 4.33 -3.32
C LEU A 309 -18.43 3.27 -2.51
N ASP A 310 -19.76 3.38 -2.51
CA ASP A 310 -20.62 2.36 -1.89
C ASP A 310 -20.34 0.95 -2.46
N ALA A 311 -20.36 -0.05 -1.59
CA ALA A 311 -20.03 -1.43 -1.96
C ALA A 311 -20.96 -1.99 -3.05
N THR A 312 -22.22 -1.55 -3.08
CA THR A 312 -23.21 -1.98 -4.11
C THR A 312 -22.85 -1.39 -5.47
N GLN A 313 -22.38 -0.13 -5.50
CA GLN A 313 -21.91 0.50 -6.74
C GLN A 313 -20.67 -0.21 -7.28
N ARG A 314 -19.67 -0.48 -6.43
CA ARG A 314 -18.46 -1.20 -6.84
C ARG A 314 -18.78 -2.57 -7.44
N ARG A 315 -19.67 -3.36 -6.78
CA ARG A 315 -20.11 -4.66 -7.31
C ARG A 315 -20.82 -4.56 -8.65
N LYS A 316 -21.58 -3.47 -8.91
CA LYS A 316 -22.20 -3.24 -10.21
C LYS A 316 -21.17 -3.00 -11.31
N VAL A 317 -20.14 -2.20 -11.03
CA VAL A 317 -19.02 -1.97 -11.95
C VAL A 317 -18.27 -3.27 -12.22
N GLU A 318 -17.95 -4.01 -11.17
CA GLU A 318 -17.27 -5.32 -11.26
C GLU A 318 -18.10 -6.32 -12.11
N ALA A 319 -19.41 -6.38 -11.91
CA ALA A 319 -20.30 -7.23 -12.71
C ALA A 319 -20.36 -6.78 -14.17
N ALA A 320 -20.39 -5.48 -14.44
CA ALA A 320 -20.40 -4.93 -15.80
C ALA A 320 -19.05 -5.15 -16.53
N MET A 321 -17.93 -5.09 -15.79
CA MET A 321 -16.62 -5.49 -16.32
C MET A 321 -16.61 -6.97 -16.75
N ALA A 322 -17.02 -7.86 -15.83
CA ALA A 322 -17.07 -9.30 -16.11
C ALA A 322 -18.02 -9.65 -17.26
N ALA A 323 -19.06 -8.84 -17.50
CA ALA A 323 -19.99 -9.00 -18.62
C ALA A 323 -19.48 -8.36 -19.93
N GLY A 324 -18.32 -7.69 -19.94
CA GLY A 324 -17.76 -7.01 -21.12
C GLY A 324 -18.61 -5.84 -21.63
N THR A 325 -19.45 -5.22 -20.77
CA THR A 325 -20.36 -4.12 -21.14
C THR A 325 -19.75 -2.74 -20.99
N LEU A 326 -18.56 -2.62 -20.39
CA LEU A 326 -17.85 -1.36 -20.21
C LEU A 326 -16.75 -1.20 -21.27
N ARG A 327 -16.49 0.05 -21.65
CA ARG A 327 -15.37 0.43 -22.51
C ARG A 327 -14.16 0.85 -21.69
N ALA A 328 -14.37 1.51 -20.56
CA ALA A 328 -13.29 1.84 -19.65
C ALA A 328 -13.73 1.90 -18.19
N VAL A 329 -12.77 1.68 -17.28
CA VAL A 329 -12.95 1.88 -15.84
C VAL A 329 -11.81 2.72 -15.31
N VAL A 330 -12.13 3.88 -14.72
CA VAL A 330 -11.17 4.71 -14.00
C VAL A 330 -11.07 4.19 -12.57
N SER A 331 -9.88 3.76 -12.16
CA SER A 331 -9.70 3.09 -10.87
C SER A 331 -8.42 3.52 -10.16
N THR A 332 -8.46 3.40 -8.83
CA THR A 332 -7.27 3.41 -7.98
C THR A 332 -6.72 1.99 -7.80
N SER A 333 -5.85 1.77 -6.81
CA SER A 333 -5.29 0.45 -6.49
C SER A 333 -6.32 -0.66 -6.13
N THR A 334 -7.61 -0.35 -6.11
CA THR A 334 -8.65 -1.36 -5.79
C THR A 334 -8.76 -2.47 -6.83
N LEU A 335 -8.28 -2.24 -8.06
CA LEU A 335 -8.24 -3.23 -9.14
C LEU A 335 -6.79 -3.69 -9.46
N ASP A 336 -5.78 -3.27 -8.67
CA ASP A 336 -4.37 -3.69 -8.87
C ASP A 336 -4.20 -5.20 -8.65
N LEU A 337 -5.02 -5.85 -7.79
CA LEU A 337 -4.83 -7.22 -7.35
C LEU A 337 -5.80 -8.22 -8.01
N GLY A 338 -5.25 -9.31 -8.44
CA GLY A 338 -5.63 -10.71 -8.63
C GLY A 338 -6.95 -11.11 -9.31
N ILE A 339 -7.88 -10.24 -9.62
CA ILE A 339 -9.16 -10.64 -10.23
C ILE A 339 -9.03 -10.66 -11.76
N ASP A 340 -9.54 -11.72 -12.40
CA ASP A 340 -9.66 -11.79 -13.85
C ASP A 340 -10.89 -11.00 -14.31
N TRP A 341 -10.64 -9.88 -14.99
CA TRP A 341 -11.68 -8.98 -15.49
C TRP A 341 -12.09 -9.26 -16.95
N GLY A 342 -11.71 -10.41 -17.50
CA GLY A 342 -12.11 -10.82 -18.84
C GLY A 342 -11.35 -10.08 -19.96
N GLU A 343 -12.03 -9.31 -20.80
CA GLU A 343 -11.50 -8.79 -22.07
C GLU A 343 -10.71 -7.48 -21.98
N VAL A 344 -10.02 -7.19 -20.86
CA VAL A 344 -9.14 -6.02 -20.75
C VAL A 344 -7.95 -6.19 -21.71
N ASP A 345 -7.80 -5.28 -22.66
CA ASP A 345 -6.72 -5.30 -23.64
C ASP A 345 -5.76 -4.11 -23.53
N LEU A 346 -6.10 -3.09 -22.73
CA LEU A 346 -5.26 -1.92 -22.50
C LEU A 346 -5.26 -1.49 -21.03
N VAL A 347 -4.09 -1.28 -20.47
CA VAL A 347 -3.90 -0.58 -19.19
C VAL A 347 -3.36 0.82 -19.43
N ILE A 348 -4.06 1.83 -18.96
CA ILE A 348 -3.60 3.23 -18.98
C ILE A 348 -3.23 3.63 -17.56
N ASN A 349 -2.00 4.05 -17.34
CA ASN A 349 -1.55 4.54 -16.04
C ASN A 349 -1.38 6.06 -16.08
N VAL A 350 -2.31 6.79 -15.46
CA VAL A 350 -2.29 8.26 -15.39
C VAL A 350 -1.50 8.72 -14.18
N GLY A 351 -0.44 9.47 -14.45
CA GLY A 351 0.63 9.74 -13.50
C GLY A 351 1.68 8.63 -13.46
N ALA A 352 2.88 8.92 -12.98
CA ALA A 352 3.93 7.91 -12.90
C ALA A 352 3.56 6.78 -11.91
N PRO A 353 3.96 5.52 -12.18
CA PRO A 353 3.53 4.34 -11.40
C PRO A 353 4.18 4.25 -10.01
N LYS A 354 5.18 5.07 -9.70
CA LYS A 354 5.93 5.17 -8.43
C LYS A 354 6.76 3.93 -8.06
N GLY A 355 6.65 2.81 -8.82
CA GLY A 355 7.41 1.59 -8.61
C GLY A 355 7.28 0.60 -9.76
N SER A 356 8.34 -0.18 -10.04
CA SER A 356 8.40 -1.18 -11.12
C SER A 356 7.48 -2.37 -10.84
N SER A 357 7.44 -2.86 -9.62
CA SER A 357 6.59 -3.97 -9.21
C SER A 357 5.09 -3.62 -9.37
N ARG A 358 4.72 -2.37 -9.10
CA ARG A 358 3.35 -1.91 -9.26
C ARG A 358 2.92 -1.83 -10.73
N ILE A 359 3.78 -1.29 -11.60
CA ILE A 359 3.45 -1.24 -13.03
C ILE A 359 3.26 -2.64 -13.59
N LEU A 360 4.10 -3.61 -13.21
CA LEU A 360 3.93 -5.01 -13.61
C LEU A 360 2.61 -5.61 -13.11
N GLN A 361 2.19 -5.32 -11.87
CA GLN A 361 0.90 -5.77 -11.34
C GLN A 361 -0.27 -5.20 -12.13
N ARG A 362 -0.23 -3.90 -12.48
CA ARG A 362 -1.25 -3.22 -13.28
C ARG A 362 -1.29 -3.73 -14.72
N ILE A 363 -0.13 -3.82 -15.37
CA ILE A 363 -0.01 -4.33 -16.75
C ILE A 363 -0.53 -5.76 -16.84
N GLY A 364 -0.25 -6.59 -15.85
CA GLY A 364 -0.75 -7.95 -15.77
C GLY A 364 -2.28 -8.07 -15.67
N ARG A 365 -3.04 -6.96 -15.68
CA ARG A 365 -4.51 -6.96 -15.82
C ARG A 365 -4.97 -6.96 -17.28
N ALA A 366 -4.10 -6.56 -18.22
CA ALA A 366 -4.41 -6.64 -19.64
C ALA A 366 -3.95 -8.00 -20.21
N ASN A 367 -4.72 -8.53 -21.15
CA ASN A 367 -4.44 -9.78 -21.87
C ASN A 367 -4.00 -10.90 -20.92
N HIS A 368 -4.94 -11.42 -20.11
CA HIS A 368 -4.69 -12.39 -19.04
C HIS A 368 -4.14 -13.76 -19.55
N ARG A 369 -3.55 -13.77 -20.76
CA ARG A 369 -2.92 -14.92 -21.40
C ARG A 369 -1.40 -14.74 -21.43
N LEU A 370 -0.67 -15.77 -21.02
CA LEU A 370 0.78 -15.70 -20.95
C LEU A 370 1.46 -15.53 -22.32
N GLU A 371 0.80 -15.99 -23.37
CA GLU A 371 1.30 -16.02 -24.74
C GLU A 371 1.10 -14.68 -25.48
N GLU A 372 0.21 -13.81 -24.98
CA GLU A 372 -0.09 -12.50 -25.59
C GLU A 372 0.58 -11.38 -24.79
N PRO A 373 1.25 -10.40 -25.43
CA PRO A 373 1.84 -9.28 -24.71
C PRO A 373 0.76 -8.42 -24.02
N SER A 374 0.93 -8.13 -22.76
CA SER A 374 0.12 -7.15 -22.05
C SER A 374 0.47 -5.74 -22.53
N ARG A 375 -0.52 -4.90 -22.85
CA ARG A 375 -0.33 -3.55 -23.39
C ARG A 375 -0.59 -2.49 -22.33
N ALA A 376 0.34 -1.55 -22.22
CA ALA A 376 0.22 -0.44 -21.27
C ALA A 376 0.59 0.89 -21.93
N LEU A 377 -0.14 1.94 -21.55
CA LEU A 377 0.13 3.33 -21.87
C LEU A 377 0.40 4.11 -20.58
N LEU A 378 1.60 4.64 -20.42
CA LEU A 378 1.96 5.53 -19.32
C LEU A 378 1.69 6.98 -19.73
N VAL A 379 0.92 7.69 -18.92
CA VAL A 379 0.52 9.08 -19.17
C VAL A 379 1.13 9.97 -18.08
N PRO A 380 2.30 10.60 -18.31
CA PRO A 380 2.92 11.48 -17.34
C PRO A 380 2.09 12.76 -17.16
N ALA A 381 1.89 13.19 -15.92
CA ALA A 381 1.14 14.40 -15.61
C ALA A 381 2.01 15.68 -15.63
N ASN A 382 3.33 15.54 -15.56
CA ASN A 382 4.29 16.64 -15.58
C ASN A 382 5.66 16.17 -16.12
N ARG A 383 6.59 17.12 -16.29
CA ARG A 383 7.91 16.84 -16.90
C ARG A 383 8.78 15.87 -16.10
N PHE A 384 8.74 15.92 -14.75
CA PHE A 384 9.44 14.94 -13.93
C PHE A 384 8.85 13.53 -14.08
N GLU A 385 7.53 13.44 -14.19
CA GLU A 385 6.87 12.14 -14.35
C GLU A 385 7.18 11.48 -15.71
N VAL A 386 7.62 12.24 -16.72
CA VAL A 386 8.20 11.65 -17.96
C VAL A 386 9.46 10.86 -17.64
N LEU A 387 10.37 11.42 -16.82
CA LEU A 387 11.58 10.71 -16.39
C LEU A 387 11.25 9.47 -15.53
N GLU A 388 10.25 9.58 -14.64
CA GLU A 388 9.80 8.43 -13.86
C GLU A 388 9.19 7.32 -14.73
N CYS A 389 8.37 7.67 -15.71
CA CYS A 389 7.78 6.72 -16.64
C CYS A 389 8.85 5.98 -17.45
N GLU A 390 9.88 6.69 -17.91
CA GLU A 390 11.03 6.09 -18.57
C GLU A 390 11.83 5.17 -17.64
N ALA A 391 12.07 5.61 -16.41
CA ALA A 391 12.73 4.79 -15.39
C ALA A 391 11.93 3.52 -15.07
N ALA A 392 10.60 3.65 -14.96
CA ALA A 392 9.71 2.52 -14.69
C ALA A 392 9.66 1.53 -15.87
N ARG A 393 9.62 2.03 -17.11
CA ARG A 393 9.67 1.20 -18.33
C ARG A 393 10.99 0.43 -18.41
N ALA A 394 12.11 1.10 -18.19
CA ALA A 394 13.43 0.47 -18.17
C ALA A 394 13.53 -0.60 -17.07
N ALA A 395 13.01 -0.33 -15.87
CA ALA A 395 12.99 -1.27 -14.76
C ALA A 395 12.24 -2.57 -15.11
N VAL A 396 11.10 -2.46 -15.80
CA VAL A 396 10.33 -3.64 -16.26
C VAL A 396 11.13 -4.45 -17.26
N ILE A 397 11.75 -3.80 -18.25
CA ILE A 397 12.56 -4.47 -19.29
C ILE A 397 13.77 -5.19 -18.65
N GLU A 398 14.37 -4.61 -17.65
CA GLU A 398 15.53 -5.17 -16.92
C GLU A 398 15.13 -6.23 -15.87
N GLY A 399 13.81 -6.41 -15.64
CA GLY A 399 13.33 -7.32 -14.60
C GLY A 399 13.62 -6.85 -13.18
N ALA A 400 13.93 -5.57 -12.98
CA ALA A 400 14.22 -5.02 -11.68
C ALA A 400 12.96 -4.94 -10.81
N GLN A 401 13.07 -5.42 -9.56
CA GLN A 401 11.98 -5.42 -8.59
C GLN A 401 12.30 -4.47 -7.44
N ASP A 402 11.28 -3.78 -6.96
CA ASP A 402 11.39 -2.76 -5.90
C ASP A 402 10.38 -3.00 -4.76
N THR A 403 10.01 -4.27 -4.53
CA THR A 403 9.15 -4.65 -3.41
C THR A 403 9.90 -4.51 -2.08
N GLU A 404 9.21 -4.00 -1.06
CA GLU A 404 9.75 -3.93 0.30
C GLU A 404 9.92 -5.34 0.89
N GLY A 405 10.91 -5.50 1.76
CA GLY A 405 11.13 -6.73 2.50
C GLY A 405 10.02 -7.03 3.51
N PRO A 406 9.96 -8.25 4.07
CA PRO A 406 8.97 -8.60 5.08
C PRO A 406 9.04 -7.71 6.32
N ALA A 407 7.88 -7.32 6.85
CA ALA A 407 7.80 -6.56 8.10
C ALA A 407 8.25 -7.42 9.28
N GLU A 408 9.09 -6.86 10.16
CA GLU A 408 9.61 -7.52 11.35
C GLU A 408 9.17 -6.80 12.63
N LEU A 409 9.07 -7.54 13.73
CA LEU A 409 8.90 -7.07 15.12
C LEU A 409 7.80 -6.02 15.33
N LYS A 410 6.62 -6.19 14.70
CA LYS A 410 5.47 -5.29 14.93
C LYS A 410 4.83 -5.56 16.29
N LEU A 411 5.22 -4.79 17.32
CA LEU A 411 4.92 -5.06 18.71
C LEU A 411 3.43 -4.91 19.08
N ASP A 412 2.73 -4.01 18.44
CA ASP A 412 1.28 -3.84 18.60
C ASP A 412 0.49 -5.08 18.08
N VAL A 413 0.97 -5.66 16.98
CA VAL A 413 0.42 -6.91 16.41
C VAL A 413 0.73 -8.09 17.33
N LEU A 414 1.92 -8.15 17.93
CA LEU A 414 2.27 -9.16 18.94
C LEU A 414 1.33 -9.07 20.15
N CYS A 415 1.09 -7.87 20.67
CA CYS A 415 0.16 -7.67 21.79
C CYS A 415 -1.26 -8.13 21.44
N GLN A 416 -1.74 -7.82 20.22
CA GLN A 416 -3.02 -8.31 19.73
C GLN A 416 -3.05 -9.84 19.67
N HIS A 417 -1.99 -10.48 19.18
CA HIS A 417 -1.90 -11.94 19.09
C HIS A 417 -1.93 -12.61 20.45
N ILE A 418 -1.16 -12.12 21.44
CA ILE A 418 -1.16 -12.64 22.83
C ILE A 418 -2.59 -12.63 23.38
N LEU A 419 -3.33 -11.54 23.21
CA LEU A 419 -4.73 -11.44 23.65
C LEU A 419 -5.62 -12.44 22.92
N GLY A 420 -5.38 -12.65 21.62
CA GLY A 420 -6.09 -13.65 20.80
C GLY A 420 -5.86 -15.09 21.30
N VAL A 421 -4.61 -15.45 21.59
CA VAL A 421 -4.27 -16.77 22.16
C VAL A 421 -4.94 -16.99 23.51
N ALA A 422 -4.95 -15.98 24.40
CA ALA A 422 -5.67 -16.03 25.66
C ALA A 422 -7.19 -16.24 25.47
N GLY A 423 -7.74 -15.75 24.35
CA GLY A 423 -9.14 -15.97 23.94
C GLY A 423 -9.48 -17.41 23.59
N ALA A 424 -8.50 -18.18 23.11
CA ALA A 424 -8.64 -19.61 22.82
C ALA A 424 -8.54 -20.48 24.10
N GLY A 425 -7.78 -20.03 25.11
CA GLY A 425 -7.61 -20.75 26.37
C GLY A 425 -6.39 -20.25 27.17
N PRO A 426 -6.17 -20.80 28.37
CA PRO A 426 -4.97 -20.49 29.13
C PRO A 426 -3.69 -20.92 28.42
N PHE A 427 -2.64 -20.10 28.51
CA PHE A 427 -1.34 -20.39 27.87
C PHE A 427 -0.17 -20.14 28.84
N HIS A 428 0.95 -20.82 28.62
CA HIS A 428 2.19 -20.59 29.33
C HIS A 428 3.06 -19.61 28.56
N PRO A 429 3.59 -18.52 29.17
CA PRO A 429 4.38 -17.52 28.47
C PRO A 429 5.60 -18.09 27.73
N ASP A 430 6.31 -19.05 28.32
CA ASP A 430 7.48 -19.68 27.69
C ASP A 430 7.13 -20.44 26.43
N ALA A 431 6.03 -21.20 26.49
CA ALA A 431 5.54 -21.95 25.33
C ALA A 431 5.09 -21.02 24.20
N LEU A 432 4.44 -19.89 24.55
CA LEU A 432 4.00 -18.92 23.57
C LEU A 432 5.20 -18.16 22.97
N HIS A 433 6.23 -17.81 23.75
CA HIS A 433 7.45 -17.21 23.25
C HIS A 433 8.14 -18.11 22.21
N ALA A 434 8.33 -19.40 22.52
CA ALA A 434 8.89 -20.38 21.59
C ALA A 434 8.02 -20.54 20.34
N GLU A 435 6.67 -20.53 20.47
CA GLU A 435 5.75 -20.58 19.33
C GLU A 435 5.91 -19.36 18.43
N VAL A 436 5.94 -18.15 18.99
CA VAL A 436 6.05 -16.89 18.25
C VAL A 436 7.38 -16.79 17.49
N LYS A 437 8.48 -17.27 18.05
CA LYS A 437 9.80 -17.28 17.38
C LYS A 437 9.84 -18.15 16.13
N ARG A 438 8.97 -19.14 15.96
CA ARG A 438 8.84 -19.90 14.70
C ARG A 438 8.33 -19.04 13.53
N SER A 439 7.81 -17.87 13.80
CA SER A 439 7.39 -16.90 12.79
C SER A 439 8.61 -16.11 12.30
N PHE A 440 8.83 -16.04 10.99
CA PHE A 440 9.91 -15.23 10.42
C PHE A 440 9.90 -13.79 10.93
N ALA A 441 8.72 -13.16 10.99
CA ALA A 441 8.58 -11.78 11.45
C ALA A 441 9.04 -11.56 12.90
N TYR A 442 9.09 -12.60 13.73
CA TYR A 442 9.44 -12.51 15.14
C TYR A 442 10.56 -13.49 15.57
N ARG A 443 11.29 -14.10 14.64
CA ARG A 443 12.38 -15.05 14.92
C ARG A 443 13.49 -14.47 15.80
N ARG A 444 13.67 -13.14 15.73
CA ARG A 444 14.64 -12.38 16.53
C ARG A 444 14.03 -11.72 17.76
N LEU A 445 12.84 -12.13 18.19
CA LEU A 445 12.17 -11.54 19.35
C LEU A 445 12.89 -11.94 20.64
N GLU A 446 13.50 -10.95 21.29
CA GLU A 446 14.15 -11.12 22.59
C GLU A 446 13.12 -11.41 23.68
N ARG A 447 13.50 -12.26 24.64
CA ARG A 447 12.64 -12.62 25.77
C ARG A 447 12.18 -11.41 26.58
N ALA A 448 13.05 -10.49 26.87
CA ALA A 448 12.73 -9.27 27.64
C ALA A 448 11.65 -8.42 26.94
N LEU A 449 11.69 -8.32 25.61
CA LEU A 449 10.70 -7.58 24.84
C LEU A 449 9.35 -8.31 24.80
N PHE A 450 9.37 -9.65 24.70
CA PHE A 450 8.17 -10.46 24.80
C PHE A 450 7.51 -10.33 26.18
N ASP A 451 8.30 -10.35 27.29
CA ASP A 451 7.79 -10.18 28.63
C ASP A 451 7.16 -8.81 28.84
N LYS A 452 7.72 -7.73 28.25
CA LYS A 452 7.09 -6.40 28.20
C LYS A 452 5.74 -6.43 27.47
N ALA A 453 5.63 -7.16 26.37
CA ALA A 453 4.36 -7.34 25.65
C ALA A 453 3.32 -8.07 26.51
N VAL A 454 3.72 -9.15 27.20
CA VAL A 454 2.85 -9.88 28.12
C VAL A 454 2.41 -9.02 29.30
N ALA A 455 3.33 -8.24 29.89
CA ALA A 455 3.02 -7.30 30.98
C ALA A 455 2.03 -6.23 30.54
N PHE A 456 2.23 -5.64 29.35
CA PHE A 456 1.29 -4.69 28.76
C PHE A 456 -0.11 -5.30 28.56
N VAL A 457 -0.21 -6.47 27.95
CA VAL A 457 -1.52 -7.15 27.73
C VAL A 457 -2.15 -7.52 29.08
N SER A 458 -1.36 -7.84 30.09
CA SER A 458 -1.86 -8.22 31.41
C SER A 458 -2.45 -7.03 32.18
N THR A 459 -1.78 -5.89 32.23
CA THR A 459 -2.11 -4.78 33.13
C THR A 459 -2.12 -3.39 32.47
N GLY A 460 -1.81 -3.29 31.18
CA GLY A 460 -1.64 -2.00 30.50
C GLY A 460 -0.25 -1.36 30.67
N GLY A 461 0.70 -2.04 31.33
CA GLY A 461 2.01 -1.49 31.70
C GLY A 461 2.03 -0.89 33.09
N TYR A 462 3.17 -0.37 33.50
CA TYR A 462 3.37 0.18 34.87
C TYR A 462 2.46 1.39 35.13
N ALA A 463 2.40 2.33 34.22
CA ALA A 463 1.64 3.57 34.36
C ALA A 463 0.12 3.35 34.42
N LEU A 464 -0.39 2.30 33.80
CA LEU A 464 -1.83 2.03 33.70
C LEU A 464 -2.33 0.93 34.63
N LYS A 465 -1.45 0.23 35.38
CA LYS A 465 -1.80 -0.93 36.23
C LYS A 465 -2.84 -0.66 37.30
N GLY A 466 -3.03 0.58 37.70
CA GLY A 466 -4.03 0.99 38.69
C GLY A 466 -5.47 1.00 38.15
N TYR A 467 -5.68 0.79 36.87
CA TYR A 467 -7.00 0.84 36.26
C TYR A 467 -7.47 -0.54 35.83
N ASP A 468 -8.47 -1.10 36.49
CA ASP A 468 -9.02 -2.45 36.21
C ASP A 468 -9.40 -2.69 34.75
N ARG A 469 -9.79 -1.65 34.02
CA ARG A 469 -10.16 -1.75 32.60
C ARG A 469 -9.02 -2.21 31.70
N TYR A 470 -7.75 -2.04 32.11
CA TYR A 470 -6.58 -2.48 31.37
C TYR A 470 -6.07 -3.85 31.81
N ALA A 471 -6.60 -4.40 32.90
CA ALA A 471 -6.24 -5.73 33.40
C ALA A 471 -6.95 -6.81 32.58
N LYS A 472 -6.28 -7.32 31.52
CA LYS A 472 -6.88 -8.26 30.58
C LYS A 472 -6.48 -9.72 30.82
N LEU A 473 -5.34 -9.99 31.46
CA LEU A 473 -4.88 -11.32 31.80
C LEU A 473 -4.75 -11.51 33.31
N ARG A 474 -4.99 -12.74 33.75
CA ARG A 474 -4.79 -13.15 35.14
C ARG A 474 -3.93 -14.39 35.20
N PRO A 475 -2.96 -14.49 36.14
CA PRO A 475 -2.18 -15.69 36.36
C PRO A 475 -3.03 -16.79 37.00
N LEU A 476 -2.74 -18.04 36.65
CA LEU A 476 -3.21 -19.25 37.31
C LEU A 476 -2.12 -19.80 38.25
N ALA A 477 -2.49 -20.68 39.16
CA ALA A 477 -1.56 -21.29 40.12
C ALA A 477 -0.41 -22.09 39.48
N ASP A 478 -0.61 -22.58 38.24
CA ASP A 478 0.38 -23.33 37.46
C ASP A 478 1.26 -22.46 36.55
N GLY A 479 1.22 -21.11 36.72
CA GLY A 479 2.01 -20.17 35.94
C GLY A 479 1.42 -19.81 34.58
N ARG A 480 0.33 -20.45 34.15
CA ARG A 480 -0.39 -20.05 32.91
C ARG A 480 -1.12 -18.72 33.12
N LEU A 481 -1.33 -18.04 31.99
CA LEU A 481 -2.16 -16.83 31.92
C LEU A 481 -3.48 -17.12 31.21
N ARG A 482 -4.56 -16.52 31.70
CA ARG A 482 -5.89 -16.58 31.07
C ARG A 482 -6.53 -15.20 30.99
N LEU A 483 -7.58 -15.08 30.18
CA LEU A 483 -8.40 -13.86 30.17
C LEU A 483 -8.97 -13.57 31.57
N ALA A 484 -8.85 -12.32 32.00
CA ALA A 484 -9.42 -11.85 33.26
C ALA A 484 -10.94 -11.98 33.27
N HIS A 485 -11.59 -11.76 32.14
CA HIS A 485 -13.05 -11.84 31.98
C HIS A 485 -13.44 -12.37 30.60
N PRO A 486 -14.45 -13.26 30.45
CA PRO A 486 -14.88 -13.81 29.16
C PRO A 486 -15.32 -12.75 28.12
N ARG A 487 -15.84 -11.60 28.55
CA ARG A 487 -16.22 -10.48 27.66
C ARG A 487 -15.06 -9.97 26.84
N LEU A 488 -13.82 -10.07 27.33
CA LEU A 488 -12.64 -9.63 26.61
C LEU A 488 -12.42 -10.38 25.29
N ALA A 489 -12.81 -11.66 25.23
CA ALA A 489 -12.80 -12.42 23.97
C ALA A 489 -13.79 -11.86 22.94
N GLN A 490 -14.94 -11.34 23.38
CA GLN A 490 -15.90 -10.70 22.49
C GLN A 490 -15.38 -9.34 21.99
N HIS A 491 -14.79 -8.53 22.88
CA HIS A 491 -14.17 -7.27 22.50
C HIS A 491 -13.02 -7.46 21.51
N TYR A 492 -12.14 -8.45 21.75
CA TYR A 492 -11.10 -8.83 20.81
C TYR A 492 -11.69 -9.13 19.41
N ARG A 493 -12.72 -9.98 19.35
CA ARG A 493 -13.34 -10.37 18.06
C ARG A 493 -13.95 -9.22 17.28
N LEU A 494 -14.38 -8.16 17.96
CA LEU A 494 -14.93 -6.94 17.33
C LEU A 494 -13.85 -6.00 16.82
N ASN A 495 -12.63 -6.05 17.40
CA ASN A 495 -11.57 -5.08 17.17
C ASN A 495 -10.31 -5.69 16.53
N VAL A 496 -10.26 -7.00 16.28
CA VAL A 496 -9.11 -7.66 15.67
C VAL A 496 -8.84 -7.16 14.25
N GLY A 497 -7.57 -6.98 13.95
CA GLY A 497 -7.06 -6.56 12.65
C GLY A 497 -6.05 -5.42 12.78
N THR A 498 -5.34 -5.16 11.68
CA THR A 498 -4.27 -4.15 11.62
C THR A 498 -4.64 -2.96 10.74
N ILE A 499 -5.83 -2.97 10.14
CA ILE A 499 -6.34 -1.84 9.35
C ILE A 499 -7.16 -0.95 10.28
N VAL A 500 -6.58 0.18 10.66
CA VAL A 500 -7.31 1.23 11.37
C VAL A 500 -7.97 2.11 10.32
N ALA A 501 -9.29 2.01 10.21
CA ALA A 501 -10.05 2.85 9.27
C ALA A 501 -9.93 4.33 9.66
N ALA A 502 -9.72 5.20 8.67
CA ALA A 502 -9.87 6.64 8.83
C ALA A 502 -11.31 6.98 9.31
N GLU A 503 -11.46 8.13 9.92
CA GLU A 503 -12.77 8.64 10.32
C GLU A 503 -13.55 9.05 9.09
N MET A 504 -14.61 8.29 8.78
CA MET A 504 -15.36 8.41 7.55
C MET A 504 -16.81 8.84 7.85
N VAL A 505 -17.31 9.75 7.03
CA VAL A 505 -18.70 10.22 7.03
C VAL A 505 -19.39 9.71 5.77
N LYS A 506 -20.60 9.18 5.92
CA LYS A 506 -21.38 8.66 4.79
C LYS A 506 -22.00 9.80 4.00
N VAL A 507 -21.74 9.84 2.69
CA VAL A 507 -22.39 10.80 1.78
C VAL A 507 -23.76 10.25 1.38
N ARG A 508 -24.83 10.96 1.78
CA ARG A 508 -26.22 10.62 1.46
C ARG A 508 -26.81 11.60 0.46
N LEU A 509 -27.25 11.08 -0.67
CA LEU A 509 -27.97 11.86 -1.68
C LEU A 509 -29.44 12.07 -1.25
N VAL A 510 -29.80 13.30 -0.90
CA VAL A 510 -31.13 13.68 -0.45
C VAL A 510 -31.87 14.53 -1.49
N ARG A 511 -33.21 14.57 -1.40
CA ARG A 511 -34.03 15.47 -2.19
C ARG A 511 -34.70 16.49 -1.28
N ARG A 512 -34.68 17.77 -1.66
CA ARG A 512 -35.49 18.80 -1.01
C ARG A 512 -36.95 18.59 -1.38
N ARG A 513 -37.78 18.30 -0.39
CA ARG A 513 -39.24 18.30 -0.56
C ARG A 513 -39.78 19.65 -0.05
N ARG A 514 -40.36 20.44 -0.90
CA ARG A 514 -41.15 21.59 -0.47
C ARG A 514 -42.35 21.06 0.32
N GLY A 515 -42.33 21.18 1.64
CA GLY A 515 -43.46 20.90 2.51
C GLY A 515 -44.45 22.05 2.48
N GLY A 516 -45.75 21.74 2.44
CA GLY A 516 -46.77 22.76 2.57
C GLY A 516 -46.83 23.32 3.99
N LEU A 517 -47.21 24.60 4.11
CA LEU A 517 -47.37 25.43 5.31
C LEU A 517 -46.06 25.71 6.07
N GLU A 518 -45.63 26.97 5.94
CA GLU A 518 -44.46 27.58 6.62
C GLU A 518 -43.10 27.10 6.22
N GLY A 519 -42.59 27.47 5.05
CA GLY A 519 -41.15 27.78 4.76
C GLY A 519 -40.04 26.73 5.05
N THR A 520 -40.35 25.61 5.68
CA THR A 520 -39.37 24.58 6.06
C THR A 520 -39.25 23.51 4.99
N SER A 521 -38.13 23.50 4.26
CA SER A 521 -37.78 22.39 3.35
C SER A 521 -37.24 21.23 4.16
N ALA A 522 -38.00 20.11 4.23
CA ALA A 522 -37.51 18.87 4.82
C ALA A 522 -36.62 18.13 3.80
N LEU A 523 -35.45 17.69 4.25
CA LEU A 523 -34.58 16.77 3.49
C LEU A 523 -35.16 15.36 3.63
N VAL A 524 -35.58 14.77 2.54
CA VAL A 524 -36.25 13.45 2.54
C VAL A 524 -35.48 12.45 1.68
N GLY A 525 -35.34 11.23 2.21
CA GLY A 525 -34.70 10.11 1.53
C GLY A 525 -33.19 10.16 1.65
N GLY A 526 -32.51 9.15 1.15
CA GLY A 526 -31.05 9.20 1.13
C GLY A 526 -30.43 7.88 0.68
N ARG A 527 -30.09 7.80 -0.62
CA ARG A 527 -29.20 6.74 -1.08
C ARG A 527 -27.78 7.07 -0.63
N VAL A 528 -27.09 6.12 0.01
CA VAL A 528 -25.66 6.25 0.30
C VAL A 528 -24.88 6.12 -1.02
N LEU A 529 -24.06 7.12 -1.32
CA LEU A 529 -23.16 7.12 -2.48
C LEU A 529 -21.80 6.51 -2.13
N GLY A 530 -21.36 6.65 -0.87
CA GLY A 530 -20.10 6.17 -0.38
C GLY A 530 -19.70 6.88 0.91
N GLU A 531 -18.38 6.94 1.19
CA GLU A 531 -17.82 7.51 2.41
C GLU A 531 -16.67 8.46 2.07
N VAL A 532 -16.64 9.61 2.75
CA VAL A 532 -15.61 10.66 2.63
C VAL A 532 -15.00 10.89 4.01
N GLU A 533 -13.76 11.30 4.08
CA GLU A 533 -13.08 11.58 5.34
C GLU A 533 -13.75 12.76 6.08
N GLU A 534 -13.95 12.59 7.41
CA GLU A 534 -14.68 13.55 8.26
C GLU A 534 -14.07 14.97 8.17
N TRP A 535 -12.76 15.08 8.18
CA TRP A 535 -12.05 16.36 8.13
C TRP A 535 -12.34 17.16 6.85
N PHE A 536 -12.60 16.51 5.70
CA PHE A 536 -12.99 17.19 4.47
C PHE A 536 -14.39 17.80 4.62
N ILE A 537 -15.32 17.03 5.21
CA ILE A 537 -16.69 17.50 5.43
C ILE A 537 -16.74 18.63 6.45
N GLU A 538 -15.85 18.64 7.47
CA GLU A 538 -15.76 19.72 8.46
C GLU A 538 -15.34 21.08 7.85
N GLN A 539 -14.69 21.07 6.70
CA GLN A 539 -14.32 22.29 5.96
C GLN A 539 -15.47 22.88 5.15
N LEU A 540 -16.49 22.06 4.84
CA LEU A 540 -17.62 22.47 4.01
C LEU A 540 -18.66 23.26 4.81
N LYS A 541 -19.18 24.32 4.20
CA LYS A 541 -20.36 25.04 4.66
C LYS A 541 -21.60 24.58 3.88
N PRO A 542 -22.80 24.57 4.50
CA PRO A 542 -24.02 24.32 3.75
C PRO A 542 -24.16 25.25 2.54
N GLY A 543 -24.27 24.65 1.35
CA GLY A 543 -24.25 25.36 0.07
C GLY A 543 -23.01 25.12 -0.79
N ASP A 544 -21.88 24.74 -0.19
CA ASP A 544 -20.65 24.41 -0.92
C ASP A 544 -20.86 23.19 -1.80
N THR A 545 -20.16 23.15 -2.94
CA THR A 545 -20.28 22.08 -3.90
C THR A 545 -19.01 21.24 -3.94
N PHE A 546 -19.19 19.92 -4.09
CA PHE A 546 -18.07 18.99 -4.18
C PHE A 546 -18.35 17.85 -5.16
N LEU A 547 -17.27 17.30 -5.73
CA LEU A 547 -17.30 16.18 -6.66
C LEU A 547 -17.21 14.86 -5.90
N PHE A 548 -18.18 13.97 -6.04
CA PHE A 548 -18.12 12.65 -5.41
C PHE A 548 -18.96 11.63 -6.16
N ALA A 549 -18.43 10.41 -6.34
CA ALA A 549 -19.07 9.32 -7.08
C ALA A 549 -19.41 9.69 -8.53
N GLY A 550 -18.60 10.56 -9.16
CA GLY A 550 -18.80 11.08 -10.51
C GLY A 550 -19.93 12.12 -10.64
N GLU A 551 -20.51 12.56 -9.53
CA GLU A 551 -21.59 13.57 -9.51
C GLU A 551 -21.14 14.84 -8.78
N VAL A 552 -21.54 16.00 -9.30
CA VAL A 552 -21.39 17.27 -8.58
C VAL A 552 -22.51 17.39 -7.54
N LEU A 553 -22.11 17.50 -6.28
CA LEU A 553 -23.01 17.52 -5.13
C LEU A 553 -22.93 18.85 -4.40
N ARG A 554 -24.05 19.29 -3.83
CA ARG A 554 -24.12 20.42 -2.90
C ARG A 554 -24.26 19.88 -1.48
N PHE A 555 -23.40 20.31 -0.58
CA PHE A 555 -23.47 20.00 0.84
C PHE A 555 -24.65 20.73 1.49
N GLU A 556 -25.54 19.97 2.13
CA GLU A 556 -26.74 20.51 2.79
C GLU A 556 -26.59 20.59 4.31
N GLY A 557 -25.67 19.80 4.89
CA GLY A 557 -25.39 19.73 6.33
C GLY A 557 -25.05 18.33 6.81
N LEU A 558 -24.71 18.21 8.09
CA LEU A 558 -24.41 16.96 8.79
C LEU A 558 -25.63 16.50 9.61
N ASP A 559 -25.91 15.20 9.54
CA ASP A 559 -26.85 14.50 10.41
C ASP A 559 -26.14 13.28 11.01
N GLY A 560 -25.64 13.42 12.22
CA GLY A 560 -24.77 12.44 12.88
C GLY A 560 -23.49 12.17 12.06
N LEU A 561 -23.29 10.93 11.61
CA LEU A 561 -22.18 10.51 10.73
C LEU A 561 -22.59 10.49 9.24
N ASN A 562 -23.60 11.26 8.84
CA ASN A 562 -24.06 11.37 7.46
C ASN A 562 -23.90 12.81 6.96
N ALA A 563 -23.18 13.00 5.87
CA ALA A 563 -23.17 14.22 5.09
C ALA A 563 -24.35 14.19 4.12
N MET A 564 -25.31 15.07 4.35
CA MET A 564 -26.49 15.20 3.51
C MET A 564 -26.13 16.05 2.30
N ALA A 565 -26.33 15.53 1.08
CA ALA A 565 -25.97 16.23 -0.14
C ALA A 565 -27.07 16.13 -1.20
N SER A 566 -27.23 17.18 -2.00
CA SER A 566 -28.12 17.21 -3.16
C SER A 566 -27.32 17.38 -4.45
N ARG A 567 -27.90 16.99 -5.60
CA ARG A 567 -27.24 17.21 -6.90
C ARG A 567 -27.13 18.69 -7.23
N SER A 568 -26.01 19.06 -7.83
CA SER A 568 -25.73 20.43 -8.28
C SER A 568 -25.23 20.42 -9.74
N SER A 569 -25.37 21.55 -10.41
CA SER A 569 -24.82 21.81 -11.74
C SER A 569 -23.70 22.88 -11.69
N ALA A 570 -23.09 23.07 -10.52
CA ALA A 570 -21.98 24.03 -10.39
C ALA A 570 -20.81 23.60 -11.28
N SER A 571 -20.17 24.58 -11.92
CA SER A 571 -19.02 24.36 -12.80
C SER A 571 -17.72 24.07 -12.06
N ASP A 572 -17.66 24.46 -10.77
CA ASP A 572 -16.43 24.46 -9.97
C ASP A 572 -16.65 23.79 -8.61
N PRO A 573 -16.79 22.45 -8.56
CA PRO A 573 -16.95 21.71 -7.33
C PRO A 573 -15.60 21.46 -6.65
N MET A 574 -15.53 21.55 -5.33
CA MET A 574 -14.39 21.07 -4.55
C MET A 574 -14.19 19.57 -4.76
N VAL A 575 -12.94 19.12 -4.88
CA VAL A 575 -12.63 17.67 -4.96
C VAL A 575 -12.21 17.17 -3.59
N PRO A 576 -12.84 16.09 -3.03
CA PRO A 576 -12.45 15.57 -1.75
C PRO A 576 -10.98 15.17 -1.74
N SER A 577 -10.24 15.71 -0.78
CA SER A 577 -8.88 15.27 -0.50
C SER A 577 -8.92 14.17 0.57
N TYR A 578 -8.06 13.18 0.43
CA TYR A 578 -7.98 12.03 1.30
C TYR A 578 -6.60 11.98 1.96
N LEU A 579 -6.58 11.80 3.27
CA LEU A 579 -5.35 11.63 4.06
C LEU A 579 -4.64 10.29 3.78
N GLY A 580 -5.21 9.43 2.97
CA GLY A 580 -4.61 8.19 2.52
C GLY A 580 -3.29 8.45 1.78
N GLY A 581 -2.23 7.74 2.18
CA GLY A 581 -0.88 7.95 1.70
C GLY A 581 -0.79 7.93 0.17
N ARG A 582 -0.09 8.92 -0.39
CA ARG A 582 0.43 8.83 -1.76
C ARG A 582 1.45 7.69 -1.76
N PHE A 583 1.47 6.91 -2.80
CA PHE A 583 2.49 5.87 -2.95
C PHE A 583 3.87 6.52 -3.00
N PRO A 584 4.82 6.08 -2.17
CA PRO A 584 6.17 6.63 -2.21
C PRO A 584 6.86 6.28 -3.54
N LEU A 585 7.67 7.20 -4.03
CA LEU A 585 8.59 6.93 -5.13
C LEU A 585 9.58 5.85 -4.69
N SER A 586 9.73 4.75 -5.44
CA SER A 586 10.66 3.70 -5.06
C SER A 586 12.13 4.16 -5.16
N THR A 587 12.99 3.60 -4.31
CA THR A 587 14.42 3.92 -4.30
C THR A 587 15.07 3.57 -5.64
N TYR A 588 14.63 2.49 -6.27
CA TYR A 588 15.15 2.08 -7.58
C TYR A 588 14.82 3.11 -8.67
N ILE A 589 13.55 3.55 -8.78
CA ILE A 589 13.14 4.57 -9.76
C ILE A 589 13.82 5.89 -9.47
N ALA A 590 13.91 6.31 -8.21
CA ALA A 590 14.63 7.51 -7.79
C ALA A 590 16.11 7.47 -8.26
N GLY A 591 16.78 6.35 -8.05
CA GLY A 591 18.17 6.15 -8.52
C GLY A 591 18.31 6.24 -10.04
N ARG A 592 17.35 5.67 -10.78
CA ARG A 592 17.33 5.74 -12.26
C ARG A 592 17.07 7.15 -12.77
N VAL A 593 16.18 7.91 -12.15
CA VAL A 593 15.93 9.33 -12.51
C VAL A 593 17.23 10.13 -12.30
N ARG A 594 17.92 9.94 -11.17
CA ARG A 594 19.24 10.59 -10.95
C ARG A 594 20.27 10.21 -12.02
N ALA A 595 20.33 8.93 -12.41
CA ALA A 595 21.22 8.47 -13.47
C ALA A 595 20.92 9.13 -14.82
N MET A 596 19.65 9.23 -15.20
CA MET A 596 19.22 9.90 -16.44
C MET A 596 19.57 11.39 -16.43
N LEU A 597 19.35 12.10 -15.31
CA LEU A 597 19.72 13.50 -15.19
C LEU A 597 21.22 13.72 -15.31
N ALA A 598 22.02 12.79 -14.77
CA ALA A 598 23.49 12.87 -14.80
C ALA A 598 24.09 12.60 -16.19
N ASP A 599 23.36 11.90 -17.07
CA ASP A 599 23.86 11.49 -18.40
C ASP A 599 23.01 12.09 -19.54
N PRO A 600 23.41 13.25 -20.10
CA PRO A 600 22.74 13.86 -21.25
C PRO A 600 22.68 12.98 -22.50
N ALA A 601 23.56 11.98 -22.66
CA ALA A 601 23.52 11.07 -23.79
C ALA A 601 22.27 10.16 -23.76
N SER A 602 21.71 9.94 -22.57
CA SER A 602 20.48 9.16 -22.39
C SER A 602 19.20 9.89 -22.79
N TRP A 603 19.22 11.20 -23.10
CA TRP A 603 18.01 12.00 -23.35
C TRP A 603 17.43 11.88 -24.76
N GLY A 604 18.10 11.17 -25.67
CA GLY A 604 17.70 11.10 -27.07
C GLY A 604 16.25 10.63 -27.33
N HIS A 605 15.71 9.83 -26.41
CA HIS A 605 14.36 9.28 -26.47
C HIS A 605 13.31 10.10 -25.70
N LEU A 606 13.72 11.12 -24.95
CA LEU A 606 12.80 11.99 -24.23
C LEU A 606 12.07 12.95 -25.18
N PRO A 607 10.82 13.36 -24.86
CA PRO A 607 10.12 14.39 -25.60
C PRO A 607 10.94 15.68 -25.73
N PRO A 608 10.82 16.42 -26.86
CA PRO A 608 11.58 17.67 -27.07
C PRO A 608 11.44 18.66 -25.92
N GLN A 609 10.22 18.85 -25.42
CA GLN A 609 9.93 19.77 -24.30
C GLN A 609 10.71 19.43 -23.01
N VAL A 610 10.96 18.15 -22.74
CA VAL A 610 11.73 17.71 -21.57
C VAL A 610 13.23 17.88 -21.81
N ARG A 611 13.72 17.55 -23.02
CA ARG A 611 15.12 17.78 -23.41
C ARG A 611 15.50 19.25 -23.33
N ASP A 612 14.64 20.13 -23.85
CA ASP A 612 14.84 21.57 -23.81
C ASP A 612 14.88 22.10 -22.37
N TRP A 613 13.96 21.63 -21.53
CA TRP A 613 13.92 21.95 -20.11
C TRP A 613 15.22 21.58 -19.38
N LEU A 614 15.73 20.37 -19.59
CA LEU A 614 16.99 19.90 -19.01
C LEU A 614 18.21 20.62 -19.59
N SER A 615 18.17 20.95 -20.88
CA SER A 615 19.25 21.71 -21.55
C SER A 615 19.35 23.12 -21.00
N VAL A 616 18.22 23.82 -20.81
CA VAL A 616 18.19 25.15 -20.19
C VAL A 616 18.64 25.10 -18.73
N GLN A 617 18.26 24.08 -17.98
CA GLN A 617 18.79 23.87 -16.62
C GLN A 617 20.30 23.76 -16.60
N ARG A 618 20.86 22.93 -17.49
CA ARG A 618 22.31 22.76 -17.60
C ARG A 618 23.06 24.05 -17.97
N TRP A 619 22.40 24.91 -18.77
CA TRP A 619 22.98 26.18 -19.19
C TRP A 619 22.89 27.23 -18.08
N LYS A 620 21.76 27.38 -17.39
CA LYS A 620 21.55 28.37 -16.32
C LYS A 620 22.18 28.01 -14.99
N SER A 621 22.29 26.73 -14.70
CA SER A 621 22.77 26.22 -13.44
C SER A 621 23.64 24.98 -13.69
N ARG A 622 23.28 23.87 -13.04
CA ARG A 622 23.95 22.56 -13.17
C ARG A 622 22.92 21.45 -13.13
N LEU A 623 23.35 20.27 -13.55
CA LEU A 623 22.68 19.02 -13.22
C LEU A 623 23.60 18.23 -12.29
N PRO A 624 23.09 17.64 -11.19
CA PRO A 624 23.89 16.86 -10.27
C PRO A 624 24.33 15.55 -10.94
N ARG A 625 25.51 15.05 -10.58
CA ARG A 625 25.86 13.64 -10.87
C ARG A 625 25.04 12.71 -9.99
N GLN A 626 25.04 11.43 -10.30
CA GLN A 626 24.18 10.43 -9.66
C GLN A 626 24.29 10.42 -8.12
N GLU A 627 25.52 10.62 -7.58
CA GLU A 627 25.80 10.59 -6.14
C GLU A 627 25.87 11.99 -5.50
N GLU A 628 25.77 13.04 -6.28
CA GLU A 628 25.81 14.41 -5.82
C GLU A 628 24.42 14.93 -5.42
N MET A 629 24.39 15.93 -4.55
CA MET A 629 23.21 16.74 -4.29
C MET A 629 23.46 18.18 -4.71
N LEU A 630 22.70 18.69 -5.66
CA LEU A 630 22.68 20.09 -6.03
C LEU A 630 21.86 20.87 -5.00
N VAL A 631 22.43 21.98 -4.54
CA VAL A 631 21.76 23.01 -3.71
C VAL A 631 21.84 24.33 -4.45
N GLU A 632 20.71 24.86 -4.86
CA GLU A 632 20.61 26.17 -5.48
C GLU A 632 20.10 27.20 -4.47
N THR A 633 20.62 28.41 -4.52
CA THR A 633 20.13 29.55 -3.74
C THR A 633 19.87 30.72 -4.64
N PHE A 634 18.74 31.40 -4.48
CA PHE A 634 18.36 32.58 -5.26
C PHE A 634 17.40 33.50 -4.48
N PRO A 635 17.43 34.83 -4.76
CA PRO A 635 16.45 35.76 -4.23
C PRO A 635 15.17 35.74 -5.10
N ARG A 636 14.01 35.93 -4.48
CA ARG A 636 12.77 36.23 -5.21
C ARG A 636 11.83 37.05 -4.33
N GLY A 637 11.53 38.29 -4.79
CA GLY A 637 10.79 39.25 -3.96
C GLY A 637 11.60 39.66 -2.73
N SER A 638 10.97 39.59 -1.57
CA SER A 638 11.61 39.85 -0.26
C SER A 638 12.18 38.61 0.43
N ARG A 639 12.25 37.46 -0.26
CA ARG A 639 12.64 36.18 0.31
C ARG A 639 13.86 35.61 -0.41
N HIS A 640 14.60 34.77 0.30
CA HIS A 640 15.73 34.02 -0.22
C HIS A 640 15.42 32.52 -0.13
N TYR A 641 15.64 31.81 -1.22
CA TYR A 641 15.30 30.40 -1.36
C TYR A 641 16.55 29.54 -1.38
N LEU A 642 16.47 28.39 -0.72
CA LEU A 642 17.39 27.26 -0.85
C LEU A 642 16.59 26.09 -1.40
N VAL A 643 16.99 25.61 -2.57
CA VAL A 643 16.35 24.44 -3.20
C VAL A 643 17.40 23.35 -3.32
N CYS A 644 17.14 22.18 -2.75
CA CYS A 644 17.99 21.01 -2.92
C CYS A 644 17.24 19.89 -3.63
N TYR A 645 17.99 19.03 -4.33
CA TYR A 645 17.44 17.98 -5.19
C TYR A 645 17.92 16.59 -4.74
N PRO A 646 17.36 16.05 -3.65
CA PRO A 646 17.75 14.73 -3.15
C PRO A 646 17.21 13.57 -3.97
N PHE A 647 16.03 13.70 -4.62
CA PHE A 647 15.33 12.65 -5.39
C PHE A 647 15.05 11.38 -4.56
N GLU A 648 14.60 11.54 -3.33
CA GLU A 648 14.33 10.40 -2.43
C GLU A 648 12.85 10.26 -2.03
N GLY A 649 11.97 10.99 -2.72
CA GLY A 649 10.54 10.94 -2.45
C GLY A 649 10.08 11.89 -1.36
N ARG A 650 8.81 12.25 -1.46
CA ARG A 650 8.20 13.34 -0.67
C ARG A 650 8.29 13.12 0.85
N LEU A 651 8.11 11.87 1.33
CA LEU A 651 8.14 11.59 2.78
C LEU A 651 9.51 11.90 3.39
N ALA A 652 10.58 11.36 2.79
CA ALA A 652 11.95 11.66 3.21
C ALA A 652 12.26 13.16 3.12
N HIS A 653 11.79 13.83 2.05
CA HIS A 653 11.97 15.27 1.88
C HIS A 653 11.19 16.12 2.88
N GLN A 654 9.99 15.70 3.30
CA GLN A 654 9.23 16.38 4.36
C GLN A 654 9.98 16.31 5.69
N THR A 655 10.49 15.14 6.06
CA THR A 655 11.30 14.97 7.26
C THR A 655 12.58 15.79 7.17
N LEU A 656 13.29 15.71 6.06
CA LEU A 656 14.48 16.54 5.81
C LEU A 656 14.16 18.03 5.91
N GLY A 657 13.04 18.49 5.34
CA GLY A 657 12.61 19.88 5.37
C GLY A 657 12.39 20.41 6.79
N MET A 658 11.76 19.60 7.65
CA MET A 658 11.58 19.95 9.07
C MET A 658 12.94 20.08 9.79
N LEU A 659 13.83 19.12 9.63
CA LEU A 659 15.15 19.12 10.28
C LEU A 659 16.04 20.24 9.76
N VAL A 660 16.08 20.48 8.46
CA VAL A 660 16.84 21.56 7.81
C VAL A 660 16.32 22.93 8.26
N THR A 661 14.99 23.12 8.32
CA THR A 661 14.40 24.40 8.78
C THR A 661 14.82 24.69 10.21
N ARG A 662 14.82 23.70 11.08
CA ARG A 662 15.24 23.82 12.48
C ARG A 662 16.74 24.18 12.62
N ARG A 663 17.60 23.59 11.81
CA ARG A 663 19.03 23.92 11.78
C ARG A 663 19.27 25.33 11.22
N LEU A 664 18.56 25.71 10.17
CA LEU A 664 18.61 27.07 9.60
C LEU A 664 18.19 28.12 10.64
N GLU A 665 17.20 27.82 11.47
CA GLU A 665 16.78 28.71 12.57
C GLU A 665 17.89 28.91 13.59
N ARG A 666 18.54 27.81 14.06
CA ARG A 666 19.70 27.87 14.98
C ARG A 666 20.90 28.61 14.37
N MET A 667 21.10 28.51 13.05
CA MET A 667 22.14 29.25 12.32
C MET A 667 21.76 30.71 12.05
N GLY A 668 20.57 31.18 12.48
CA GLY A 668 20.11 32.57 12.36
C GLY A 668 19.62 32.94 10.97
N ALA A 669 19.26 32.00 10.12
CA ALA A 669 18.77 32.23 8.77
C ALA A 669 17.33 32.75 8.74
N GLN A 670 16.57 32.63 9.80
CA GLN A 670 15.16 33.03 9.92
C GLN A 670 14.28 32.36 8.82
N PRO A 671 14.19 31.02 8.80
CA PRO A 671 13.36 30.32 7.84
C PRO A 671 11.88 30.64 8.09
N MET A 672 11.10 30.77 7.01
CA MET A 672 9.67 31.04 7.05
C MET A 672 8.83 29.81 6.74
N GLY A 673 9.40 28.81 6.09
CA GLY A 673 8.72 27.58 5.71
C GLY A 673 9.49 26.77 4.69
N PHE A 674 8.90 25.63 4.32
CA PHE A 674 9.46 24.74 3.30
C PHE A 674 8.34 24.10 2.46
N ALA A 675 8.68 23.64 1.26
CA ALA A 675 7.83 22.80 0.41
C ALA A 675 8.64 21.61 -0.08
N ALA A 676 8.02 20.45 -0.15
CA ALA A 676 8.66 19.20 -0.56
C ALA A 676 7.85 18.51 -1.67
N SER A 677 8.55 18.05 -2.71
CA SER A 677 8.04 17.16 -3.76
C SER A 677 8.75 15.81 -3.69
N ASP A 678 8.44 14.91 -4.62
CA ASP A 678 9.19 13.64 -4.74
C ASP A 678 10.65 13.84 -5.17
N TYR A 679 11.00 15.00 -5.73
CA TYR A 679 12.29 15.28 -6.38
C TYR A 679 13.13 16.29 -5.65
N ALA A 680 12.50 17.31 -5.06
CA ALA A 680 13.15 18.47 -4.50
C ALA A 680 12.53 18.93 -3.20
N LEU A 681 13.33 19.62 -2.40
CA LEU A 681 12.95 20.34 -1.19
C LEU A 681 13.34 21.81 -1.38
N SER A 682 12.39 22.73 -1.15
CA SER A 682 12.60 24.18 -1.13
C SER A 682 12.39 24.71 0.28
N VAL A 683 13.33 25.48 0.79
CA VAL A 683 13.20 26.24 2.05
C VAL A 683 13.34 27.72 1.72
N TRP A 684 12.49 28.57 2.28
CA TRP A 684 12.61 30.02 2.11
C TRP A 684 12.81 30.72 3.45
N ALA A 685 13.62 31.76 3.43
CA ALA A 685 14.06 32.50 4.59
C ALA A 685 14.06 34.02 4.36
N VAL A 686 14.13 34.77 5.46
CA VAL A 686 14.28 36.24 5.41
C VAL A 686 15.72 36.64 5.09
N ARG A 687 16.68 35.91 5.61
CA ARG A 687 18.11 36.19 5.40
C ARG A 687 18.61 35.66 4.06
N ASP A 688 19.59 36.34 3.51
CA ASP A 688 20.25 35.88 2.30
C ASP A 688 21.11 34.65 2.54
N LEU A 689 20.53 33.49 2.15
CA LEU A 689 21.15 32.17 2.31
C LEU A 689 22.41 32.02 1.44
N SER A 690 22.43 32.64 0.25
CA SER A 690 23.62 32.63 -0.63
C SER A 690 24.80 33.34 0.01
N LEU A 691 24.56 34.54 0.55
CA LEU A 691 25.58 35.32 1.27
C LEU A 691 26.06 34.58 2.53
N MET A 692 25.13 33.96 3.28
CA MET A 692 25.49 33.22 4.51
C MET A 692 26.40 32.02 4.19
N ILE A 693 26.13 31.30 3.12
CA ILE A 693 26.98 30.17 2.66
C ILE A 693 28.33 30.70 2.18
N GLY A 694 28.33 31.75 1.34
CA GLY A 694 29.54 32.34 0.77
C GLY A 694 30.48 32.95 1.83
N THR A 695 29.95 33.42 2.96
CA THR A 695 30.73 33.97 4.07
C THR A 695 31.10 32.95 5.13
N GLY A 696 30.72 31.69 4.96
CA GLY A 696 30.98 30.61 5.92
C GLY A 696 30.12 30.68 7.22
N ARG A 697 29.12 31.55 7.27
CA ARG A 697 28.17 31.61 8.39
C ARG A 697 27.19 30.46 8.40
N LEU A 698 26.97 29.85 7.22
CA LEU A 698 26.14 28.66 7.04
C LEU A 698 26.98 27.61 6.32
N SER A 699 27.23 26.49 6.96
CA SER A 699 27.89 25.33 6.37
C SER A 699 26.85 24.33 5.83
N LEU A 700 26.85 24.05 4.53
CA LEU A 700 25.97 23.02 3.95
C LEU A 700 26.29 21.62 4.48
N GLN A 701 27.56 21.35 4.83
CA GLN A 701 27.95 20.05 5.40
C GLN A 701 27.35 19.85 6.79
N GLU A 702 27.39 20.88 7.64
CA GLU A 702 26.74 20.83 8.96
C GLU A 702 25.22 20.81 8.84
N LEU A 703 24.65 21.56 7.84
CA LEU A 703 23.21 21.60 7.61
C LEU A 703 22.63 20.23 7.26
N PHE A 704 23.39 19.41 6.50
CA PHE A 704 22.99 18.08 6.05
C PHE A 704 23.82 16.95 6.70
N ASP A 705 24.35 17.15 7.89
CA ASP A 705 25.08 16.11 8.59
C ASP A 705 24.12 15.03 9.14
N GLN A 706 24.64 13.79 9.20
CA GLN A 706 23.87 12.64 9.70
C GLN A 706 23.44 12.76 11.17
N ASP A 707 24.11 13.59 11.96
CA ASP A 707 23.77 13.82 13.37
C ASP A 707 22.37 14.44 13.55
N MET A 708 21.79 15.04 12.47
CA MET A 708 20.38 15.49 12.50
C MET A 708 19.37 14.36 12.81
N LEU A 709 19.74 13.10 12.60
CA LEU A 709 18.91 11.95 12.91
C LEU A 709 18.91 11.54 14.39
N GLY A 710 19.74 12.18 15.22
CA GLY A 710 19.74 12.06 16.67
C GLY A 710 18.89 13.14 17.33
N ASP A 711 19.54 14.05 18.06
CA ASP A 711 18.88 15.07 18.92
C ASP A 711 17.87 15.96 18.17
N ASP A 712 18.16 16.31 16.91
CA ASP A 712 17.26 17.16 16.11
C ASP A 712 15.93 16.44 15.81
N LEU A 713 16.02 15.16 15.45
CA LEU A 713 14.86 14.33 15.14
C LEU A 713 14.04 14.06 16.42
N GLU A 714 14.71 13.70 17.54
CA GLU A 714 14.05 13.45 18.81
C GLU A 714 13.31 14.70 19.28
N ALA A 715 13.97 15.86 19.30
CA ALA A 715 13.37 17.11 19.69
C ALA A 715 12.19 17.52 18.81
N TRP A 716 12.26 17.25 17.49
CA TRP A 716 11.11 17.51 16.60
C TRP A 716 9.95 16.56 16.85
N LEU A 717 10.22 15.26 17.03
CA LEU A 717 9.18 14.27 17.32
C LEU A 717 8.45 14.57 18.64
N GLU A 718 9.16 15.11 19.61
CA GLU A 718 8.61 15.55 20.88
C GLU A 718 7.55 16.64 20.74
N GLU A 719 7.76 17.60 19.87
CA GLU A 719 6.85 18.71 19.62
C GLU A 719 5.74 18.36 18.61
N SER A 720 5.91 17.28 17.87
CA SER A 720 5.05 16.92 16.74
C SER A 720 3.78 16.16 17.19
N HIS A 721 2.64 16.53 16.61
CA HIS A 721 1.40 15.75 16.71
C HIS A 721 1.45 14.41 15.96
N LEU A 722 2.50 14.18 15.17
CA LEU A 722 2.69 12.95 14.37
C LEU A 722 2.70 11.71 15.28
N MET A 723 3.44 11.77 16.38
CA MET A 723 3.55 10.66 17.32
C MET A 723 2.23 10.31 17.99
N LYS A 724 1.41 11.31 18.37
CA LYS A 724 0.07 11.08 18.94
C LYS A 724 -0.84 10.34 17.93
N ARG A 725 -0.79 10.75 16.65
CA ARG A 725 -1.55 10.08 15.59
C ARG A 725 -1.10 8.63 15.36
N THR A 726 0.20 8.39 15.30
CA THR A 726 0.74 7.04 15.12
C THR A 726 0.45 6.16 16.33
N PHE A 727 0.64 6.71 17.54
CA PHE A 727 0.29 6.02 18.79
C PHE A 727 -1.18 5.61 18.84
N ARG A 728 -2.10 6.44 18.36
CA ARG A 728 -3.53 6.09 18.28
C ARG A 728 -3.76 4.82 17.49
N ASN A 729 -3.15 4.70 16.32
CA ASN A 729 -3.26 3.49 15.48
C ASN A 729 -2.68 2.26 16.19
N VAL A 730 -1.51 2.39 16.78
CA VAL A 730 -0.84 1.34 17.56
C VAL A 730 -1.68 0.92 18.77
N ALA A 731 -2.24 1.88 19.51
CA ALA A 731 -3.08 1.62 20.68
C ALA A 731 -4.39 0.89 20.33
N ILE A 732 -4.96 1.17 19.15
CA ILE A 732 -6.14 0.45 18.63
C ILE A 732 -5.75 -0.98 18.26
N ILE A 733 -4.68 -1.17 17.50
CA ILE A 733 -4.22 -2.51 17.06
C ILE A 733 -3.86 -3.37 18.27
N ALA A 734 -3.10 -2.83 19.22
CA ALA A 734 -2.73 -3.54 20.45
C ALA A 734 -3.91 -3.79 21.41
N GLY A 735 -5.09 -3.24 21.10
CA GLY A 735 -6.29 -3.40 21.92
C GLY A 735 -6.30 -2.56 23.20
N LEU A 736 -5.43 -1.56 23.34
CA LEU A 736 -5.50 -0.60 24.47
C LEU A 736 -6.75 0.28 24.36
N ILE A 737 -7.10 0.67 23.14
CA ILE A 737 -8.29 1.45 22.81
C ILE A 737 -9.23 0.60 21.98
N GLU A 738 -10.42 0.37 22.51
CA GLU A 738 -11.47 -0.36 21.81
C GLU A 738 -12.37 0.63 21.07
N ARG A 739 -12.45 0.49 19.74
CA ARG A 739 -13.36 1.29 18.89
C ARG A 739 -14.78 0.76 18.92
N ARG A 740 -14.94 -0.57 18.97
CA ARG A 740 -16.23 -1.27 18.93
C ARG A 740 -16.48 -2.03 20.22
N SER A 741 -17.62 -1.77 20.79
CA SER A 741 -18.20 -2.54 21.91
C SER A 741 -19.54 -3.10 21.47
N PRO A 742 -20.07 -4.14 22.12
CA PRO A 742 -21.39 -4.67 21.77
C PRO A 742 -22.47 -3.58 21.74
N GLY A 743 -23.03 -3.30 20.56
CA GLY A 743 -24.06 -2.27 20.35
C GLY A 743 -23.57 -0.82 20.30
N GLN A 744 -22.27 -0.56 20.41
CA GLN A 744 -21.73 0.81 20.37
C GLN A 744 -20.44 0.89 19.56
N GLU A 745 -20.29 1.94 18.79
CA GLU A 745 -19.04 2.32 18.12
C GLU A 745 -18.66 3.73 18.57
N LYS A 746 -17.41 3.90 19.02
CA LYS A 746 -16.89 5.21 19.43
C LYS A 746 -16.64 6.07 18.20
N THR A 747 -16.99 7.36 18.33
CA THR A 747 -16.65 8.36 17.31
C THR A 747 -15.13 8.59 17.28
N GLY A 748 -14.62 9.10 16.16
CA GLY A 748 -13.23 9.46 16.01
C GLY A 748 -12.75 10.42 17.07
N ARG A 749 -13.52 11.47 17.37
CA ARG A 749 -13.20 12.45 18.42
C ARG A 749 -13.03 11.82 19.80
N GLN A 750 -13.91 10.87 20.17
CA GLN A 750 -13.78 10.16 21.47
C GLN A 750 -12.52 9.28 21.50
N THR A 751 -12.17 8.66 20.40
CA THR A 751 -10.96 7.85 20.26
C THR A 751 -9.70 8.72 20.33
N THR A 752 -9.70 9.89 19.69
CA THR A 752 -8.60 10.87 19.71
C THR A 752 -8.32 11.38 21.10
N VAL A 753 -9.33 11.93 21.80
CA VAL A 753 -9.16 12.46 23.16
C VAL A 753 -8.62 11.39 24.12
N SER A 754 -9.15 10.16 24.03
CA SER A 754 -8.68 9.05 24.86
C SER A 754 -7.24 8.66 24.57
N SER A 755 -6.84 8.62 23.28
CA SER A 755 -5.48 8.23 22.88
C SER A 755 -4.44 9.27 23.26
N ASP A 756 -4.76 10.54 23.07
CA ASP A 756 -3.83 11.64 23.32
C ASP A 756 -3.53 11.76 24.83
N LEU A 757 -4.56 11.61 25.66
CA LEU A 757 -4.38 11.58 27.13
C LEU A 757 -3.49 10.40 27.56
N ILE A 758 -3.73 9.19 27.04
CA ILE A 758 -2.93 8.02 27.40
C ILE A 758 -1.49 8.18 26.89
N TYR A 759 -1.29 8.72 25.70
CA TYR A 759 0.03 9.01 25.16
C TYR A 759 0.84 9.93 26.09
N ASP A 760 0.24 11.04 26.53
CA ASP A 760 0.90 12.01 27.40
C ASP A 760 1.24 11.39 28.78
N VAL A 761 0.35 10.55 29.34
CA VAL A 761 0.59 9.81 30.58
C VAL A 761 1.74 8.82 30.44
N LEU A 762 1.74 8.00 29.40
CA LEU A 762 2.80 7.01 29.16
C LEU A 762 4.15 7.69 28.93
N ARG A 763 4.18 8.76 28.15
CA ARG A 763 5.40 9.51 27.90
C ARG A 763 6.01 10.10 29.17
N SER A 764 5.16 10.63 30.09
CA SER A 764 5.61 11.25 31.32
C SER A 764 6.02 10.24 32.40
N HIS A 765 5.38 9.07 32.46
CA HIS A 765 5.53 8.12 33.56
C HIS A 765 6.14 6.77 33.18
N GLU A 766 6.17 6.42 31.89
CA GLU A 766 6.72 5.17 31.39
C GLU A 766 7.27 5.38 29.95
N PRO A 767 8.34 6.19 29.76
CA PRO A 767 8.87 6.53 28.43
C PRO A 767 9.30 5.31 27.62
N ASP A 768 9.73 4.22 28.28
CA ASP A 768 10.12 2.94 27.66
C ASP A 768 8.93 2.01 27.38
N HIS A 769 7.69 2.51 27.42
CA HIS A 769 6.50 1.72 27.19
C HIS A 769 6.47 1.13 25.80
N ILE A 770 6.12 -0.17 25.68
CA ILE A 770 6.18 -0.95 24.45
C ILE A 770 5.38 -0.33 23.29
N LEU A 771 4.25 0.35 23.58
CA LEU A 771 3.46 1.02 22.55
C LEU A 771 4.05 2.34 22.08
N LEU A 772 4.84 3.05 22.90
CA LEU A 772 5.58 4.23 22.47
C LEU A 772 6.68 3.81 21.49
N LYS A 773 7.41 2.71 21.80
CA LYS A 773 8.38 2.12 20.89
C LYS A 773 7.71 1.68 19.58
N ALA A 774 6.60 0.96 19.64
CA ALA A 774 5.86 0.54 18.43
C ALA A 774 5.39 1.74 17.59
N ALA A 775 4.96 2.84 18.24
CA ALA A 775 4.55 4.06 17.53
C ALA A 775 5.74 4.76 16.86
N PHE A 776 6.90 4.77 17.51
CA PHE A 776 8.13 5.30 16.92
C PHE A 776 8.57 4.46 15.71
N ASP A 777 8.62 3.12 15.82
CA ASP A 777 9.00 2.21 14.75
C ASP A 777 8.06 2.35 13.53
N ASP A 778 6.76 2.54 13.76
CA ASP A 778 5.78 2.78 12.70
C ASP A 778 5.96 4.17 12.05
N ALA A 779 6.22 5.20 12.84
CA ALA A 779 6.49 6.53 12.31
C ALA A 779 7.79 6.52 11.47
N ALA A 780 8.84 5.88 11.99
CA ALA A 780 10.15 5.81 11.35
C ALA A 780 10.11 5.14 9.98
N THR A 781 9.27 4.12 9.80
CA THR A 781 9.14 3.40 8.52
C THR A 781 8.09 4.02 7.59
N GLY A 782 6.94 4.43 8.11
CA GLY A 782 5.78 4.76 7.28
C GLY A 782 5.55 6.25 7.03
N LEU A 783 6.02 7.15 7.91
CA LEU A 783 5.74 8.59 7.84
C LEU A 783 7.00 9.46 7.75
N ILE A 784 8.11 9.01 8.32
CA ILE A 784 9.38 9.74 8.36
C ILE A 784 10.33 9.24 7.28
N ASP A 785 10.21 7.96 6.89
CA ASP A 785 11.12 7.26 5.97
C ASP A 785 12.60 7.40 6.40
N LEU A 786 12.84 7.09 7.67
CA LEU A 786 14.13 7.33 8.32
C LEU A 786 15.27 6.55 7.64
N GLY A 787 15.01 5.33 7.20
CA GLY A 787 15.99 4.50 6.51
C GLY A 787 16.47 5.13 5.22
N ARG A 788 15.58 5.67 4.44
CA ARG A 788 15.89 6.36 3.18
C ARG A 788 16.60 7.68 3.43
N LEU A 789 16.18 8.43 4.45
CA LEU A 789 16.85 9.67 4.84
C LEU A 789 18.29 9.42 5.30
N ALA A 790 18.53 8.36 6.09
CA ALA A 790 19.87 7.97 6.50
C ALA A 790 20.78 7.60 5.30
N GLN A 791 20.23 6.83 4.34
CA GLN A 791 20.93 6.49 3.10
C GLN A 791 21.24 7.75 2.26
N LEU A 792 20.29 8.68 2.16
CA LEU A 792 20.52 9.97 1.49
C LEU A 792 21.69 10.72 2.10
N LEU A 793 21.65 10.95 3.43
CA LEU A 793 22.70 11.71 4.12
C LEU A 793 24.08 11.06 3.99
N ALA A 794 24.13 9.71 4.07
CA ALA A 794 25.37 8.96 3.81
C ALA A 794 25.88 9.15 2.38
N ARG A 795 24.99 9.11 1.38
CA ARG A 795 25.31 9.27 -0.04
C ARG A 795 25.90 10.64 -0.36
N ILE A 796 25.29 11.71 0.18
CA ILE A 796 25.66 13.10 -0.14
C ILE A 796 26.83 13.64 0.68
N ARG A 797 27.34 12.91 1.64
CA ARG A 797 28.46 13.34 2.50
C ARG A 797 29.68 13.72 1.67
N GLY A 798 30.08 14.99 1.74
CA GLY A 798 31.19 15.54 0.95
C GLY A 798 30.89 15.67 -0.57
N ARG A 799 29.61 15.53 -0.99
CA ARG A 799 29.18 15.59 -2.40
C ARG A 799 28.03 16.58 -2.62
N ILE A 800 27.94 17.60 -1.77
CA ILE A 800 26.95 18.68 -1.90
C ILE A 800 27.58 19.79 -2.76
N ILE A 801 26.89 20.19 -3.80
CA ILE A 801 27.30 21.25 -4.72
C ILE A 801 26.40 22.45 -4.52
N HIS A 802 26.97 23.58 -4.14
CA HIS A 802 26.25 24.85 -4.04
C HIS A 802 26.36 25.62 -5.36
N GLN A 803 25.22 26.10 -5.85
CA GLN A 803 25.09 26.96 -7.01
C GLN A 803 24.26 28.20 -6.66
N PRO A 804 24.89 29.36 -6.41
CA PRO A 804 24.18 30.61 -6.25
C PRO A 804 23.66 31.09 -7.62
N LEU A 805 22.42 31.56 -7.65
CA LEU A 805 21.73 32.06 -8.86
C LEU A 805 21.09 33.43 -8.57
N ASP A 806 20.90 34.20 -9.60
CA ASP A 806 20.22 35.49 -9.52
C ASP A 806 18.68 35.36 -9.64
N ALA A 807 18.21 34.24 -10.18
CA ALA A 807 16.80 33.97 -10.40
C ALA A 807 16.51 32.47 -10.32
N VAL A 808 15.24 32.10 -10.33
CA VAL A 808 14.77 30.69 -10.27
C VAL A 808 15.31 29.89 -11.45
N SER A 809 15.75 28.65 -11.17
CA SER A 809 16.19 27.69 -12.20
C SER A 809 15.02 26.89 -12.75
N PRO A 810 15.12 26.36 -13.99
CA PRO A 810 14.07 25.47 -14.54
C PRO A 810 13.74 24.25 -13.67
N LEU A 811 14.73 23.69 -12.99
CA LEU A 811 14.54 22.52 -12.12
C LEU A 811 13.83 22.87 -10.80
N ALA A 812 13.95 24.14 -10.35
CA ALA A 812 13.30 24.63 -9.13
C ALA A 812 11.80 24.95 -9.34
N VAL A 813 11.39 25.32 -10.55
CA VAL A 813 10.00 25.75 -10.84
C VAL A 813 8.96 24.74 -10.31
N PRO A 814 9.06 23.42 -10.53
CA PRO A 814 8.05 22.48 -10.06
C PRO A 814 7.83 22.51 -8.54
N VAL A 815 8.89 22.57 -7.74
CA VAL A 815 8.77 22.63 -6.28
C VAL A 815 8.33 24.02 -5.80
N MET A 816 8.69 25.08 -6.52
CA MET A 816 8.22 26.44 -6.21
C MET A 816 6.70 26.58 -6.42
N LEU A 817 6.13 25.88 -7.40
CA LEU A 817 4.69 25.82 -7.64
C LEU A 817 3.92 25.02 -6.58
N GLU A 818 4.59 24.25 -5.73
CA GLU A 818 4.00 23.62 -4.54
C GLU A 818 3.88 24.59 -3.35
N ILE A 819 4.58 25.74 -3.39
CA ILE A 819 4.54 26.76 -2.34
C ILE A 819 3.20 27.52 -2.45
N GLY A 820 2.41 27.55 -1.39
CA GLY A 820 1.12 28.24 -1.36
C GLY A 820 -0.06 27.42 -1.82
N ARG A 821 0.12 26.16 -2.19
CA ARG A 821 -0.98 25.19 -2.33
C ARG A 821 -1.54 24.77 -0.96
N GLU A 822 -2.16 25.71 -0.24
CA GLU A 822 -3.29 25.33 0.58
C GLU A 822 -4.42 24.92 -0.38
N PRO A 823 -5.20 23.87 -0.07
CA PRO A 823 -6.22 23.38 -0.99
C PRO A 823 -7.40 24.35 -1.07
N VAL A 824 -7.25 25.41 -1.83
CA VAL A 824 -8.35 26.23 -2.35
C VAL A 824 -8.59 25.68 -3.76
N TYR A 825 -9.77 25.19 -4.02
CA TYR A 825 -10.11 24.49 -5.26
C TYR A 825 -11.10 25.35 -6.05
N GLY A 826 -10.77 25.69 -7.31
CA GLY A 826 -11.63 26.42 -8.23
C GLY A 826 -10.98 26.73 -9.57
N GLU A 827 -11.77 26.97 -10.62
CA GLU A 827 -11.28 27.42 -11.94
C GLU A 827 -10.51 28.75 -11.85
N ALA A 828 -10.86 29.63 -10.92
CA ALA A 828 -10.15 30.88 -10.66
C ALA A 828 -8.74 30.61 -10.11
N ASP A 829 -8.54 29.55 -9.34
CA ASP A 829 -7.24 29.16 -8.80
C ASP A 829 -6.35 28.49 -9.85
N ASP A 830 -6.91 27.70 -10.76
CA ASP A 830 -6.16 27.15 -11.89
C ASP A 830 -5.64 28.28 -12.80
N ALA A 831 -6.41 29.33 -13.05
CA ALA A 831 -5.98 30.50 -13.82
C ALA A 831 -4.90 31.30 -13.09
N LEU A 832 -5.04 31.55 -11.78
CA LEU A 832 -4.03 32.23 -10.97
C LEU A 832 -2.75 31.40 -10.84
N LEU A 833 -2.88 30.05 -10.74
CA LEU A 833 -1.75 29.12 -10.73
C LEU A 833 -1.07 29.07 -12.10
N GLU A 834 -1.82 29.15 -13.21
CA GLU A 834 -1.27 29.25 -14.55
C GLU A 834 -0.54 30.59 -14.77
N GLU A 835 -1.08 31.68 -14.25
CA GLU A 835 -0.44 33.02 -14.32
C GLU A 835 0.84 33.03 -13.48
N ALA A 836 0.81 32.58 -12.23
CA ALA A 836 1.97 32.43 -11.37
C ALA A 836 3.00 31.43 -11.94
N ALA A 837 2.54 30.34 -12.57
CA ALA A 837 3.38 29.39 -13.26
C ALA A 837 4.01 30.01 -14.49
N ASN A 838 3.28 30.79 -15.28
CA ASN A 838 3.80 31.49 -16.46
C ASN A 838 4.86 32.51 -16.07
N GLU A 839 4.68 33.29 -15.01
CA GLU A 839 5.70 34.22 -14.50
C GLU A 839 6.99 33.45 -14.09
N LEU A 840 6.87 32.42 -13.31
CA LEU A 840 8.00 31.57 -12.89
C LEU A 840 8.72 30.92 -14.09
N ILE A 841 7.94 30.45 -15.07
CA ILE A 841 8.49 29.82 -16.28
C ILE A 841 9.21 30.82 -17.13
N VAL A 842 8.62 32.03 -17.33
CA VAL A 842 9.26 33.11 -18.07
C VAL A 842 10.55 33.56 -17.39
N GLU A 843 10.54 33.71 -16.07
CA GLU A 843 11.74 34.00 -15.27
C GLU A 843 12.81 32.89 -15.42
N ALA A 844 12.40 31.64 -15.29
CA ALA A 844 13.31 30.51 -15.42
C ALA A 844 13.85 30.28 -16.84
N MET A 845 13.09 30.65 -17.88
CA MET A 845 13.46 30.46 -19.29
C MET A 845 14.08 31.69 -19.93
N ARG A 846 14.11 32.85 -19.26
CA ARG A 846 14.81 34.04 -19.79
C ARG A 846 16.27 33.70 -20.00
N LEU A 847 16.69 33.78 -21.24
CA LEU A 847 18.08 33.82 -21.62
C LEU A 847 18.62 35.22 -21.21
N ILE A 848 19.64 35.27 -20.37
CA ILE A 848 20.29 36.51 -19.92
C ILE A 848 20.99 37.12 -21.09
#